data_35b8b0787fb5f1bf8687508cb00c8554
#
_entry.id   35b8b0787fb5f1bf8687508cb00c8554
#
_cell.length_a   1.000
_cell.length_b   1.000
_cell.length_c   1.000
_cell.angle_alpha   90.00
_cell.angle_beta   90.00
_cell.angle_gamma   90.00
#
_symmetry.space_group_name_H-M   'P 1'
#
loop_
_entity.id
_entity.type
_entity.pdbx_description
1 polymer ?
#
loop_
_entity_poly.entity_id
_entity_poly.type
_entity_poly.pdbx_seq_one_letter_code
_entity_poly.pdbx_strand_id
1 'polypeptide(L)'
;MISINDLTFLIGSRALYDEANWHIKPGERIGLIGANGTGKSTLLKIIVGEYGPSSGSISMSKDLKIGYLNQDLLSYDSHHSILHVAMEAFERQNQLHDEIEELLKKIETDYSEEVLNKLSDKQQEFEALDGYSIEYRANEILAGLGFSTADQHRPLNTFSGGWRMRVMLAKILLQTPDILLLDEPTNHMDLPSIKWLETYLLSFEGAIVIVSHDRYFLDKVVNRIVESRKGKLTPYAGNYTFYLEEKSLRGEIQKGEFKNQQAKIKQEERLIERFRAKASKAKMAQSRMKALDKMERVEDVDDDNPTVNFQFKFSKPSGRHVIRVEEAYKSYPNVDILENAEGLIEKGDKIALIGANGKGKSTLLRIIAGAEAFDGKCETGHNVTTTFFAQHQLESLHLDNTILEELQAFAPKHTDTELRGILGCFLFTGDDVFKKIRVLSGGEKSRVALAKSLTTDSNFLILDEPTNHLDIQSVNILIQALTQYEGTFIAVSHDRYFLDNVANKIWFIEDKDIKEYPGTYAEYEEWNSKRAPAAPSSVPVRPDKEVKPKVVAEKPAPSNQQQLKKLNEQLKKIEAEIADFEQSVKSIEAEIADEAVYSNAGKLAEANKNYINAKHQLDNAQNKWEELASDIMEMEG
;
A
#
# COMPACT_ATOMS: atom_id res chain seq x y z
N MET A 1 -14.75 10.51 18.91
CA MET A 1 -13.30 10.72 19.00
C MET A 1 -12.89 11.93 18.17
N ILE A 2 -12.89 11.90 16.82
CA ILE A 2 -12.68 13.07 15.97
C ILE A 2 -13.86 13.22 15.02
N SER A 3 -14.44 14.42 14.90
CA SER A 3 -15.52 14.75 13.96
C SER A 3 -15.14 15.97 13.15
N ILE A 4 -15.16 15.82 11.85
CA ILE A 4 -14.91 16.88 10.86
C ILE A 4 -16.26 17.22 10.25
N ASN A 5 -16.67 18.50 10.35
CA ASN A 5 -17.96 18.97 9.88
C ASN A 5 -17.77 20.12 8.89
N ASP A 6 -18.32 19.95 7.68
CA ASP A 6 -18.35 20.91 6.58
C ASP A 6 -17.00 21.57 6.29
N LEU A 7 -15.93 20.75 6.36
CA LEU A 7 -14.56 21.20 6.18
C LEU A 7 -14.32 21.71 4.76
N THR A 8 -13.97 22.98 4.65
CA THR A 8 -13.44 23.56 3.42
C THR A 8 -12.01 24.03 3.65
N PHE A 9 -11.12 23.68 2.73
CA PHE A 9 -9.72 24.09 2.76
C PHE A 9 -9.24 24.51 1.38
N LEU A 10 -8.72 25.74 1.28
CA LEU A 10 -8.29 26.37 0.03
C LEU A 10 -6.76 26.50 0.01
N ILE A 11 -6.16 26.18 -1.14
CA ILE A 11 -4.77 26.53 -1.44
C ILE A 11 -4.78 27.48 -2.63
N GLY A 12 -4.55 28.77 -2.38
CA GLY A 12 -4.74 29.80 -3.38
C GLY A 12 -6.21 29.88 -3.83
N SER A 13 -6.47 29.65 -5.11
CA SER A 13 -7.82 29.62 -5.69
C SER A 13 -8.42 28.20 -5.78
N ARG A 14 -7.68 27.15 -5.44
CA ARG A 14 -8.12 25.76 -5.56
C ARG A 14 -8.65 25.25 -4.22
N ALA A 15 -9.88 24.74 -4.21
CA ALA A 15 -10.41 23.98 -3.09
C ALA A 15 -9.80 22.57 -3.08
N LEU A 16 -9.11 22.21 -2.00
CA LEU A 16 -8.68 20.83 -1.74
C LEU A 16 -9.80 20.02 -1.10
N TYR A 17 -10.56 20.65 -0.20
CA TYR A 17 -11.75 20.11 0.44
C TYR A 17 -12.87 21.13 0.33
N ASP A 18 -14.09 20.64 0.09
CA ASP A 18 -15.28 21.45 -0.08
C ASP A 18 -16.44 20.76 0.64
N GLU A 19 -16.84 21.35 1.78
CA GLU A 19 -17.87 20.83 2.69
C GLU A 19 -17.67 19.34 3.05
N ALA A 20 -16.42 18.93 3.27
CA ALA A 20 -16.08 17.56 3.58
C ALA A 20 -16.48 17.20 5.01
N ASN A 21 -17.15 16.05 5.16
CA ASN A 21 -17.61 15.53 6.44
C ASN A 21 -16.97 14.17 6.70
N TRP A 22 -16.42 13.99 7.92
CA TRP A 22 -15.82 12.72 8.31
C TRP A 22 -15.87 12.51 9.82
N HIS A 23 -16.12 11.27 10.23
CA HIS A 23 -16.13 10.90 11.63
C HIS A 23 -15.24 9.67 11.87
N ILE A 24 -14.30 9.80 12.82
CA ILE A 24 -13.38 8.76 13.25
C ILE A 24 -13.78 8.28 14.63
N LYS A 25 -14.12 7.00 14.75
CA LYS A 25 -14.52 6.36 16.01
C LYS A 25 -13.32 5.70 16.70
N PRO A 26 -13.40 5.45 18.02
CA PRO A 26 -12.38 4.67 18.72
C PRO A 26 -12.23 3.26 18.12
N GLY A 27 -10.99 2.78 17.99
CA GLY A 27 -10.67 1.45 17.48
C GLY A 27 -10.92 1.23 15.98
N GLU A 28 -11.35 2.26 15.22
CA GLU A 28 -11.43 2.15 13.75
C GLU A 28 -10.04 2.15 13.12
N ARG A 29 -9.86 1.29 12.12
CA ARG A 29 -8.66 1.23 11.29
C ARG A 29 -9.00 1.67 9.88
N ILE A 30 -8.61 2.88 9.53
CA ILE A 30 -9.06 3.57 8.32
C ILE A 30 -7.89 3.75 7.36
N GLY A 31 -8.07 3.34 6.11
CA GLY A 31 -7.18 3.69 5.00
C GLY A 31 -7.68 4.96 4.30
N LEU A 32 -6.90 6.03 4.31
CA LEU A 32 -7.18 7.25 3.57
C LEU A 32 -6.48 7.20 2.22
N ILE A 33 -7.24 7.02 1.14
CA ILE A 33 -6.72 6.85 -0.21
C ILE A 33 -7.16 7.97 -1.15
N GLY A 34 -6.50 8.06 -2.30
CA GLY A 34 -6.78 9.05 -3.35
C GLY A 34 -5.53 9.34 -4.18
N ALA A 35 -5.68 9.95 -5.34
CA ALA A 35 -4.56 10.33 -6.20
C ALA A 35 -3.60 11.31 -5.49
N ASN A 36 -2.37 11.42 -6.00
CA ASN A 36 -1.43 12.40 -5.49
C ASN A 36 -1.97 13.83 -5.69
N GLY A 37 -1.77 14.70 -4.69
CA GLY A 37 -2.27 16.08 -4.72
C GLY A 37 -3.76 16.26 -4.39
N THR A 38 -4.48 15.21 -3.93
CA THR A 38 -5.87 15.33 -3.45
C THR A 38 -5.97 15.87 -2.02
N GLY A 39 -4.82 16.09 -1.34
CA GLY A 39 -4.79 16.70 -0.01
C GLY A 39 -4.75 15.73 1.17
N LYS A 40 -4.46 14.43 0.97
CA LYS A 40 -4.41 13.42 2.05
C LYS A 40 -3.54 13.85 3.23
N SER A 41 -2.26 14.15 2.98
CA SER A 41 -1.32 14.64 4.01
C SER A 41 -1.77 15.99 4.60
N THR A 42 -2.36 16.85 3.78
CA THR A 42 -2.93 18.13 4.24
C THR A 42 -4.08 17.92 5.22
N LEU A 43 -4.95 16.93 4.98
CA LEU A 43 -6.02 16.58 5.90
C LEU A 43 -5.49 16.10 7.25
N LEU A 44 -4.44 15.28 7.26
CA LEU A 44 -3.80 14.86 8.50
C LEU A 44 -3.20 16.07 9.26
N LYS A 45 -2.55 17.01 8.55
CA LYS A 45 -2.02 18.25 9.14
C LYS A 45 -3.12 19.15 9.70
N ILE A 46 -4.29 19.20 9.05
CA ILE A 46 -5.46 19.93 9.56
C ILE A 46 -6.02 19.24 10.82
N ILE A 47 -6.07 17.90 10.86
CA ILE A 47 -6.52 17.15 12.05
C ILE A 47 -5.59 17.41 13.24
N VAL A 48 -4.28 17.44 13.02
CA VAL A 48 -3.29 17.71 14.10
C VAL A 48 -3.29 19.18 14.53
N GLY A 49 -3.87 20.08 13.71
CA GLY A 49 -3.93 21.51 13.99
C GLY A 49 -2.74 22.31 13.46
N GLU A 50 -1.88 21.73 12.62
CA GLU A 50 -0.81 22.47 11.93
C GLU A 50 -1.40 23.47 10.91
N TYR A 51 -2.54 23.13 10.30
CA TYR A 51 -3.27 24.01 9.40
C TYR A 51 -4.68 24.26 9.93
N GLY A 52 -5.10 25.53 9.94
CA GLY A 52 -6.47 25.90 10.24
C GLY A 52 -7.38 25.68 9.02
N PRO A 53 -8.62 25.17 9.20
CA PRO A 53 -9.59 25.09 8.12
C PRO A 53 -9.98 26.49 7.60
N SER A 54 -10.29 26.62 6.29
CA SER A 54 -10.81 27.88 5.72
C SER A 54 -12.25 28.14 6.19
N SER A 55 -13.07 27.07 6.30
CA SER A 55 -14.39 27.06 6.94
C SER A 55 -14.71 25.66 7.46
N GLY A 56 -15.77 25.54 8.25
CA GLY A 56 -16.12 24.30 8.94
C GLY A 56 -15.45 24.18 10.31
N SER A 57 -15.54 23.01 10.93
CA SER A 57 -15.00 22.77 12.27
C SER A 57 -14.51 21.35 12.47
N ILE A 58 -13.50 21.21 13.34
CA ILE A 58 -13.01 19.92 13.82
C ILE A 58 -13.26 19.85 15.31
N SER A 59 -13.98 18.82 15.73
CA SER A 59 -14.26 18.55 17.13
C SER A 59 -13.54 17.27 17.56
N MET A 60 -12.83 17.34 18.69
CA MET A 60 -12.06 16.21 19.23
C MET A 60 -12.46 15.93 20.68
N SER A 61 -12.32 14.68 21.11
CA SER A 61 -12.45 14.35 22.52
C SER A 61 -11.41 15.10 23.35
N LYS A 62 -11.78 15.48 24.58
CA LYS A 62 -10.85 16.13 25.50
C LYS A 62 -9.70 15.18 25.84
N ASP A 63 -8.48 15.72 25.94
CA ASP A 63 -7.24 15.01 26.31
C ASP A 63 -6.85 13.86 25.35
N LEU A 64 -7.30 13.93 24.07
CA LEU A 64 -6.98 12.94 23.04
C LEU A 64 -5.49 13.01 22.68
N LYS A 65 -4.77 11.90 22.87
CA LYS A 65 -3.36 11.76 22.48
C LYS A 65 -3.28 11.32 21.02
N ILE A 66 -2.67 12.16 20.18
CA ILE A 66 -2.49 11.91 18.75
C ILE A 66 -1.04 11.59 18.47
N GLY A 67 -0.77 10.41 17.92
CA GLY A 67 0.52 10.07 17.32
C GLY A 67 0.50 10.39 15.83
N TYR A 68 1.36 11.29 15.37
CA TYR A 68 1.40 11.69 13.97
C TYR A 68 2.77 11.46 13.34
N LEU A 69 2.81 10.59 12.34
CA LEU A 69 3.97 10.34 11.50
C LEU A 69 3.80 11.09 10.18
N ASN A 70 4.65 12.09 9.93
CA ASN A 70 4.68 12.85 8.68
C ASN A 70 6.06 12.78 8.01
N GLN A 71 6.12 13.17 6.74
CA GLN A 71 7.38 13.18 5.99
C GLN A 71 8.34 14.29 6.44
N ASP A 72 7.87 15.33 7.14
CA ASP A 72 8.72 16.43 7.62
C ASP A 72 9.69 15.95 8.71
N LEU A 73 9.36 14.84 9.40
CA LEU A 73 10.23 14.20 10.40
C LEU A 73 11.55 13.63 9.81
N LEU A 74 11.68 13.52 8.50
CA LEU A 74 12.94 13.15 7.83
C LEU A 74 14.07 14.15 8.13
N SER A 75 13.75 15.40 8.42
CA SER A 75 14.71 16.46 8.75
C SER A 75 15.15 16.46 10.22
N TYR A 76 14.52 15.61 11.07
CA TYR A 76 14.92 15.51 12.48
C TYR A 76 16.35 14.96 12.60
N ASP A 77 17.20 15.70 13.29
CA ASP A 77 18.61 15.39 13.47
C ASP A 77 18.98 15.40 14.95
N SER A 78 19.74 14.41 15.38
CA SER A 78 20.20 14.29 16.78
C SER A 78 21.53 13.56 16.85
N HIS A 79 22.39 13.98 17.76
CA HIS A 79 23.63 13.30 18.08
C HIS A 79 23.45 12.18 19.12
N HIS A 80 22.26 12.04 19.71
CA HIS A 80 21.94 10.96 20.62
C HIS A 80 21.76 9.63 19.90
N SER A 81 21.94 8.53 20.61
CA SER A 81 21.70 7.19 20.09
C SER A 81 20.22 7.03 19.70
N ILE A 82 19.93 6.13 18.73
CA ILE A 82 18.54 5.91 18.32
C ILE A 82 17.67 5.35 19.46
N LEU A 83 18.26 4.55 20.36
CA LEU A 83 17.57 4.08 21.57
C LEU A 83 17.18 5.27 22.46
N HIS A 84 18.09 6.21 22.71
CA HIS A 84 17.79 7.40 23.49
C HIS A 84 16.67 8.23 22.86
N VAL A 85 16.73 8.47 21.56
CA VAL A 85 15.69 9.21 20.83
C VAL A 85 14.33 8.49 20.90
N ALA A 86 14.30 7.17 20.80
CA ALA A 86 13.08 6.40 20.98
C ALA A 86 12.52 6.51 22.40
N MET A 87 13.41 6.46 23.43
CA MET A 87 13.05 6.58 24.84
C MET A 87 12.56 7.99 25.23
N GLU A 88 12.81 9.03 24.43
CA GLU A 88 12.19 10.35 24.63
C GLU A 88 10.64 10.30 24.57
N ALA A 89 10.04 9.21 24.08
CA ALA A 89 8.61 8.94 24.16
C ALA A 89 8.07 8.90 25.60
N PHE A 90 8.92 8.62 26.56
CA PHE A 90 8.60 8.39 27.97
C PHE A 90 9.02 9.57 28.85
N GLU A 91 8.57 10.79 28.53
CA GLU A 91 9.00 12.02 29.21
C GLU A 91 8.88 11.93 30.74
N ARG A 92 7.73 11.45 31.24
CA ARG A 92 7.50 11.38 32.70
C ARG A 92 8.37 10.34 33.38
N GLN A 93 8.53 9.18 32.75
CA GLN A 93 9.39 8.12 33.27
C GLN A 93 10.87 8.56 33.29
N ASN A 94 11.32 9.23 32.23
CA ASN A 94 12.69 9.78 32.17
C ASN A 94 12.92 10.84 33.28
N GLN A 95 11.97 11.76 33.47
CA GLN A 95 12.04 12.74 34.57
C GLN A 95 12.12 12.06 35.95
N LEU A 96 11.28 11.04 36.16
CA LEU A 96 11.29 10.27 37.40
C LEU A 96 12.63 9.53 37.62
N HIS A 97 13.18 8.99 36.54
CA HIS A 97 14.51 8.34 36.61
C HIS A 97 15.60 9.31 37.06
N ASP A 98 15.65 10.51 36.46
CA ASP A 98 16.58 11.56 36.81
C ASP A 98 16.37 12.04 38.26
N GLU A 99 15.10 12.25 38.68
CA GLU A 99 14.76 12.62 40.05
C GLU A 99 15.19 11.53 41.08
N ILE A 100 15.01 10.25 40.75
CA ILE A 100 15.44 9.11 41.57
C ILE A 100 16.97 9.08 41.68
N GLU A 101 17.69 9.26 40.56
CA GLU A 101 19.15 9.32 40.58
C GLU A 101 19.69 10.48 41.45
N GLU A 102 19.06 11.66 41.33
CA GLU A 102 19.43 12.81 42.19
C GLU A 102 19.20 12.53 43.66
N LEU A 103 18.06 11.89 44.00
CA LEU A 103 17.75 11.52 45.38
C LEU A 103 18.72 10.46 45.90
N LEU A 104 19.11 9.48 45.10
CA LEU A 104 20.11 8.47 45.45
C LEU A 104 21.48 9.12 45.75
N LYS A 105 21.92 10.08 44.94
CA LYS A 105 23.16 10.86 45.21
C LYS A 105 23.06 11.70 46.48
N LYS A 106 21.88 12.26 46.79
CA LYS A 106 21.63 13.01 48.01
C LYS A 106 21.69 12.15 49.28
N ILE A 107 21.22 10.91 49.22
CA ILE A 107 21.25 9.96 50.33
C ILE A 107 22.69 9.68 50.79
N GLU A 108 23.69 9.75 49.91
CA GLU A 108 25.10 9.58 50.26
C GLU A 108 25.58 10.65 51.25
N THR A 109 24.94 11.84 51.25
CA THR A 109 25.33 13.00 52.10
C THR A 109 24.27 13.35 53.14
N ASP A 110 22.98 13.07 52.89
CA ASP A 110 21.84 13.38 53.76
C ASP A 110 20.89 12.20 53.88
N TYR A 111 21.04 11.42 54.97
CA TYR A 111 20.23 10.23 55.26
C TYR A 111 19.00 10.57 56.11
N SER A 112 18.28 11.65 55.72
CA SER A 112 17.07 12.08 56.44
C SER A 112 15.86 11.26 56.04
N GLU A 113 14.92 11.07 56.96
CA GLU A 113 13.64 10.35 56.70
C GLU A 113 12.82 11.01 55.60
N GLU A 114 12.96 12.34 55.44
CA GLU A 114 12.28 13.09 54.38
C GLU A 114 12.79 12.72 52.97
N VAL A 115 14.12 12.56 52.82
CA VAL A 115 14.72 12.15 51.52
C VAL A 115 14.38 10.71 51.20
N LEU A 116 14.35 9.82 52.18
CA LEU A 116 13.95 8.42 52.00
C LEU A 116 12.49 8.27 51.58
N ASN A 117 11.57 9.03 52.21
CA ASN A 117 10.16 9.01 51.82
C ASN A 117 9.96 9.52 50.40
N LYS A 118 10.61 10.63 50.03
CA LYS A 118 10.56 11.15 48.63
C LYS A 118 11.10 10.14 47.63
N LEU A 119 12.19 9.43 47.95
CA LEU A 119 12.72 8.39 47.08
C LEU A 119 11.70 7.25 46.91
N SER A 120 11.10 6.78 48.00
CA SER A 120 10.09 5.71 47.95
C SER A 120 8.86 6.11 47.13
N ASP A 121 8.36 7.34 47.30
CA ASP A 121 7.22 7.85 46.53
C ASP A 121 7.54 7.91 45.03
N LYS A 122 8.75 8.38 44.68
CA LYS A 122 9.17 8.46 43.26
C LYS A 122 9.41 7.09 42.64
N GLN A 123 9.95 6.13 43.38
CA GLN A 123 10.11 4.75 42.93
C GLN A 123 8.77 4.06 42.73
N GLN A 124 7.79 4.29 43.62
CA GLN A 124 6.41 3.77 43.43
C GLN A 124 5.74 4.38 42.20
N GLU A 125 5.89 5.69 41.96
CA GLU A 125 5.37 6.34 40.75
C GLU A 125 6.02 5.77 39.48
N PHE A 126 7.35 5.56 39.52
CA PHE A 126 8.10 4.98 38.40
C PHE A 126 7.68 3.54 38.09
N GLU A 127 7.48 2.71 39.13
CA GLU A 127 6.98 1.34 39.01
C GLU A 127 5.56 1.30 38.49
N ALA A 128 4.68 2.18 39.00
CA ALA A 128 3.30 2.28 38.54
C ALA A 128 3.16 2.69 37.05
N LEU A 129 4.19 3.35 36.52
CA LEU A 129 4.29 3.71 35.09
C LEU A 129 5.11 2.71 34.27
N ASP A 130 5.33 1.49 34.76
CA ASP A 130 6.16 0.46 34.12
C ASP A 130 7.57 0.95 33.72
N GLY A 131 8.15 1.87 34.48
CA GLY A 131 9.41 2.55 34.17
C GLY A 131 10.60 1.60 33.94
N TYR A 132 10.64 0.43 34.59
CA TYR A 132 11.70 -0.57 34.43
C TYR A 132 11.59 -1.35 33.09
N SER A 133 10.46 -1.30 32.39
CA SER A 133 10.24 -2.02 31.14
C SER A 133 10.41 -1.17 29.88
N ILE A 134 10.58 0.17 30.01
CA ILE A 134 10.59 1.10 28.88
C ILE A 134 11.74 0.83 27.90
N GLU A 135 12.93 0.53 28.40
CA GLU A 135 14.09 0.22 27.58
C GLU A 135 13.89 -1.09 26.80
N TYR A 136 13.34 -2.12 27.44
CA TYR A 136 13.01 -3.38 26.80
C TYR A 136 12.00 -3.17 25.65
N ARG A 137 10.93 -2.41 25.91
CA ARG A 137 9.92 -2.08 24.90
C ARG A 137 10.49 -1.27 23.73
N ALA A 138 11.38 -0.31 24.03
CA ALA A 138 12.08 0.47 23.00
C ALA A 138 12.95 -0.44 22.11
N ASN A 139 13.73 -1.34 22.74
CA ASN A 139 14.56 -2.32 22.04
C ASN A 139 13.72 -3.27 21.15
N GLU A 140 12.60 -3.77 21.65
CA GLU A 140 11.69 -4.66 20.91
C GLU A 140 11.13 -3.98 19.66
N ILE A 141 10.62 -2.75 19.78
CA ILE A 141 10.06 -2.00 18.65
C ILE A 141 11.16 -1.64 17.63
N LEU A 142 12.32 -1.19 18.10
CA LEU A 142 13.45 -0.89 17.21
C LEU A 142 13.93 -2.14 16.46
N ALA A 143 14.03 -3.29 17.14
CA ALA A 143 14.38 -4.56 16.49
C ALA A 143 13.35 -4.97 15.45
N GLY A 144 12.06 -4.82 15.74
CA GLY A 144 10.97 -5.08 14.80
C GLY A 144 11.00 -4.18 13.56
N LEU A 145 11.45 -2.93 13.71
CA LEU A 145 11.66 -1.99 12.61
C LEU A 145 12.99 -2.19 11.86
N GLY A 146 13.75 -3.25 12.20
CA GLY A 146 14.92 -3.70 11.46
C GLY A 146 16.27 -3.20 12.01
N PHE A 147 16.32 -2.58 13.20
CA PHE A 147 17.57 -2.15 13.82
C PHE A 147 18.22 -3.29 14.60
N SER A 148 19.48 -3.56 14.30
CA SER A 148 20.27 -4.49 15.12
C SER A 148 20.59 -3.89 16.51
N THR A 149 20.92 -4.73 17.49
CA THR A 149 21.33 -4.27 18.81
C THR A 149 22.54 -3.31 18.73
N ALA A 150 23.46 -3.54 17.80
CA ALA A 150 24.60 -2.66 17.59
C ALA A 150 24.18 -1.28 17.04
N ASP A 151 23.16 -1.24 16.16
CA ASP A 151 22.65 0.02 15.62
C ASP A 151 21.94 0.86 16.66
N GLN A 152 21.30 0.26 17.66
CA GLN A 152 20.54 0.97 18.69
C GLN A 152 21.37 1.97 19.50
N HIS A 153 22.67 1.73 19.61
CA HIS A 153 23.60 2.61 20.31
C HIS A 153 24.29 3.65 19.41
N ARG A 154 24.03 3.61 18.10
CA ARG A 154 24.61 4.58 17.15
C ARG A 154 23.83 5.89 17.14
N PRO A 155 24.50 7.04 16.90
CA PRO A 155 23.85 8.34 16.78
C PRO A 155 22.86 8.39 15.60
N LEU A 156 21.70 9.03 15.79
CA LEU A 156 20.65 9.15 14.78
C LEU A 156 21.15 9.79 13.48
N ASN A 157 22.00 10.81 13.57
CA ASN A 157 22.54 11.53 12.42
C ASN A 157 23.43 10.67 11.48
N THR A 158 23.88 9.49 11.93
CA THR A 158 24.63 8.53 11.10
C THR A 158 23.75 7.72 10.15
N PHE A 159 22.43 7.82 10.30
CA PHE A 159 21.46 7.07 9.51
C PHE A 159 20.87 7.89 8.37
N SER A 160 20.48 7.20 7.28
CA SER A 160 19.76 7.82 6.17
C SER A 160 18.36 8.28 6.60
N GLY A 161 17.73 9.17 5.80
CA GLY A 161 16.39 9.70 6.08
C GLY A 161 15.34 8.60 6.34
N GLY A 162 15.33 7.54 5.52
CA GLY A 162 14.38 6.43 5.71
C GLY A 162 14.58 5.68 7.04
N TRP A 163 15.82 5.51 7.49
CA TRP A 163 16.10 4.92 8.80
C TRP A 163 15.71 5.86 9.95
N ARG A 164 15.93 7.17 9.81
CA ARG A 164 15.48 8.17 10.80
C ARG A 164 13.96 8.16 10.94
N MET A 165 13.22 8.03 9.83
CA MET A 165 11.77 7.91 9.83
C MET A 165 11.29 6.70 10.67
N ARG A 166 11.98 5.55 10.57
CA ARG A 166 11.67 4.37 11.39
C ARG A 166 11.90 4.61 12.89
N VAL A 167 12.93 5.37 13.27
CA VAL A 167 13.15 5.76 14.68
C VAL A 167 12.03 6.67 15.17
N MET A 168 11.59 7.62 14.35
CA MET A 168 10.45 8.48 14.69
C MET A 168 9.15 7.67 14.82
N LEU A 169 8.93 6.71 13.94
CA LEU A 169 7.81 5.77 14.06
C LEU A 169 7.90 5.00 15.39
N ALA A 170 9.07 4.45 15.74
CA ALA A 170 9.27 3.77 17.02
C ALA A 170 8.88 4.67 18.19
N LYS A 171 9.35 5.92 18.21
CA LYS A 171 9.02 6.92 19.23
C LYS A 171 7.51 7.14 19.35
N ILE A 172 6.80 7.27 18.22
CA ILE A 172 5.34 7.47 18.20
C ILE A 172 4.60 6.22 18.71
N LEU A 173 5.03 5.02 18.31
CA LEU A 173 4.42 3.76 18.77
C LEU A 173 4.61 3.55 20.26
N LEU A 174 5.76 3.95 20.82
CA LEU A 174 6.06 3.87 22.25
C LEU A 174 5.19 4.81 23.10
N GLN A 175 4.73 5.93 22.56
CA GLN A 175 3.82 6.85 23.24
C GLN A 175 2.43 6.27 23.48
N THR A 176 2.08 5.14 22.87
CA THR A 176 0.76 4.49 22.97
C THR A 176 -0.40 5.49 22.86
N PRO A 177 -0.52 6.24 21.75
CA PRO A 177 -1.54 7.25 21.57
C PRO A 177 -2.93 6.65 21.40
N ASP A 178 -3.99 7.45 21.62
CA ASP A 178 -5.39 7.04 21.38
C ASP A 178 -5.71 6.91 19.90
N ILE A 179 -5.02 7.69 19.05
CA ILE A 179 -5.12 7.63 17.60
C ILE A 179 -3.74 7.77 16.94
N LEU A 180 -3.48 6.90 15.97
CA LEU A 180 -2.31 6.96 15.09
C LEU A 180 -2.72 7.54 13.73
N LEU A 181 -2.03 8.60 13.31
CA LEU A 181 -2.12 9.18 11.97
C LEU A 181 -0.80 8.90 11.26
N LEU A 182 -0.81 8.00 10.29
CA LEU A 182 0.39 7.52 9.60
C LEU A 182 0.36 7.95 8.13
N ASP A 183 1.30 8.82 7.73
CA ASP A 183 1.44 9.27 6.34
C ASP A 183 2.58 8.52 5.66
N GLU A 184 2.23 7.57 4.78
CA GLU A 184 3.14 6.68 4.04
C GLU A 184 4.14 5.94 4.94
N PRO A 185 3.70 5.19 5.98
CA PRO A 185 4.60 4.56 6.94
C PRO A 185 5.46 3.46 6.32
N THR A 186 5.02 2.86 5.21
CA THR A 186 5.73 1.76 4.53
C THR A 186 6.84 2.24 3.60
N ASN A 187 6.91 3.55 3.29
CA ASN A 187 7.96 4.10 2.45
C ASN A 187 9.33 3.86 3.07
N HIS A 188 10.28 3.41 2.27
CA HIS A 188 11.66 3.08 2.68
C HIS A 188 11.79 1.93 3.70
N MET A 189 10.71 1.14 3.92
CA MET A 189 10.76 -0.08 4.72
C MET A 189 11.03 -1.29 3.84
N ASP A 190 11.77 -2.25 4.40
CA ASP A 190 11.90 -3.56 3.78
C ASP A 190 10.73 -4.49 4.15
N LEU A 191 10.55 -5.53 3.39
CA LEU A 191 9.43 -6.47 3.57
C LEU A 191 9.33 -7.08 4.99
N PRO A 192 10.44 -7.45 5.67
CA PRO A 192 10.36 -7.91 7.05
C PRO A 192 9.82 -6.85 8.02
N SER A 193 10.30 -5.60 7.91
CA SER A 193 9.83 -4.49 8.76
C SER A 193 8.36 -4.14 8.49
N ILE A 194 7.91 -4.21 7.22
CA ILE A 194 6.50 -4.02 6.87
C ILE A 194 5.64 -5.09 7.53
N LYS A 195 6.02 -6.39 7.45
CA LYS A 195 5.29 -7.49 8.09
C LYS A 195 5.20 -7.34 9.61
N TRP A 196 6.28 -6.90 10.23
CA TRP A 196 6.29 -6.63 11.66
C TRP A 196 5.32 -5.48 12.01
N LEU A 197 5.37 -4.38 11.24
CA LEU A 197 4.45 -3.24 11.43
C LEU A 197 2.98 -3.64 11.25
N GLU A 198 2.67 -4.45 10.25
CA GLU A 198 1.33 -5.03 10.06
C GLU A 198 0.85 -5.74 11.33
N THR A 199 1.69 -6.62 11.88
CA THR A 199 1.37 -7.40 13.09
C THR A 199 1.16 -6.49 14.30
N TYR A 200 2.02 -5.48 14.47
CA TYR A 200 1.90 -4.51 15.55
C TYR A 200 0.59 -3.71 15.45
N LEU A 201 0.27 -3.16 14.27
CA LEU A 201 -0.94 -2.37 14.07
C LEU A 201 -2.23 -3.20 14.20
N LEU A 202 -2.18 -4.50 13.92
CA LEU A 202 -3.30 -5.40 14.18
C LEU A 202 -3.58 -5.60 15.67
N SER A 203 -2.57 -5.48 16.53
CA SER A 203 -2.72 -5.56 18.00
C SER A 203 -2.97 -4.21 18.65
N PHE A 204 -2.87 -3.11 17.92
CA PHE A 204 -3.06 -1.76 18.45
C PHE A 204 -4.53 -1.50 18.79
N GLU A 205 -4.81 -1.06 20.02
CA GLU A 205 -6.17 -0.86 20.54
C GLU A 205 -6.79 0.49 20.14
N GLY A 206 -5.96 1.50 19.87
CA GLY A 206 -6.40 2.84 19.44
C GLY A 206 -6.96 2.88 18.03
N ALA A 207 -7.47 4.05 17.63
CA ALA A 207 -7.85 4.25 16.24
C ALA A 207 -6.61 4.47 15.36
N ILE A 208 -6.71 4.09 14.08
CA ILE A 208 -5.62 4.24 13.12
C ILE A 208 -6.17 4.88 11.85
N VAL A 209 -5.47 5.90 11.36
CA VAL A 209 -5.67 6.46 10.01
C VAL A 209 -4.36 6.34 9.26
N ILE A 210 -4.39 5.61 8.15
CA ILE A 210 -3.21 5.33 7.34
C ILE A 210 -3.41 5.92 5.95
N VAL A 211 -2.48 6.74 5.51
CA VAL A 211 -2.27 7.05 4.09
C VAL A 211 -1.20 6.11 3.60
N SER A 212 -1.50 5.26 2.63
CA SER A 212 -0.51 4.37 2.02
C SER A 212 -0.87 4.03 0.57
N HIS A 213 0.14 3.76 -0.22
CA HIS A 213 0.03 3.24 -1.57
C HIS A 213 0.26 1.73 -1.65
N ASP A 214 0.66 1.08 -0.55
CA ASP A 214 0.79 -0.38 -0.43
C ASP A 214 -0.60 -1.03 -0.22
N ARG A 215 -1.11 -1.70 -1.25
CA ARG A 215 -2.43 -2.33 -1.26
C ARG A 215 -2.52 -3.51 -0.30
N TYR A 216 -1.48 -4.36 -0.25
CA TYR A 216 -1.43 -5.50 0.67
C TYR A 216 -1.42 -5.06 2.12
N PHE A 217 -0.68 -3.98 2.41
CA PHE A 217 -0.66 -3.39 3.74
C PHE A 217 -2.04 -2.84 4.14
N LEU A 218 -2.68 -2.08 3.24
CA LEU A 218 -4.04 -1.58 3.47
C LEU A 218 -5.02 -2.74 3.63
N ASP A 219 -4.99 -3.73 2.75
CA ASP A 219 -5.94 -4.84 2.77
C ASP A 219 -5.89 -5.64 4.08
N LYS A 220 -4.69 -5.77 4.64
CA LYS A 220 -4.46 -6.54 5.87
C LYS A 220 -4.77 -5.75 7.15
N VAL A 221 -4.44 -4.46 7.19
CA VAL A 221 -4.50 -3.66 8.42
C VAL A 221 -5.82 -2.93 8.59
N VAL A 222 -6.44 -2.43 7.51
CA VAL A 222 -7.62 -1.56 7.61
C VAL A 222 -8.93 -2.33 7.48
N ASN A 223 -9.97 -1.82 8.15
CA ASN A 223 -11.34 -2.35 8.05
C ASN A 223 -12.32 -1.34 7.46
N ARG A 224 -11.84 -0.16 7.08
CA ARG A 224 -12.61 0.91 6.44
C ARG A 224 -11.70 1.70 5.52
N ILE A 225 -12.18 2.04 4.35
CA ILE A 225 -11.50 2.94 3.40
C ILE A 225 -12.25 4.26 3.34
N VAL A 226 -11.51 5.36 3.25
CA VAL A 226 -12.05 6.70 2.94
C VAL A 226 -11.32 7.23 1.72
N GLU A 227 -12.07 7.42 0.64
CA GLU A 227 -11.52 7.97 -0.60
C GLU A 227 -11.62 9.49 -0.61
N SER A 228 -10.47 10.17 -0.81
CA SER A 228 -10.39 11.61 -1.05
C SER A 228 -10.40 11.88 -2.56
N ARG A 229 -11.54 12.41 -3.08
CA ARG A 229 -11.72 12.69 -4.50
C ARG A 229 -12.53 13.96 -4.71
N LYS A 230 -12.04 14.84 -5.61
CA LYS A 230 -12.72 16.11 -5.98
C LYS A 230 -13.18 16.93 -4.75
N GLY A 231 -12.37 16.97 -3.71
CA GLY A 231 -12.64 17.73 -2.48
C GLY A 231 -13.62 17.08 -1.51
N LYS A 232 -14.11 15.88 -1.79
CA LYS A 232 -15.04 15.13 -0.94
C LYS A 232 -14.36 13.89 -0.35
N LEU A 233 -14.88 13.46 0.81
CA LEU A 233 -14.46 12.24 1.50
C LEU A 233 -15.60 11.21 1.41
N THR A 234 -15.35 10.11 0.71
CA THR A 234 -16.34 9.04 0.52
C THR A 234 -15.92 7.81 1.31
N PRO A 235 -16.69 7.38 2.33
CA PRO A 235 -16.39 6.19 3.09
C PRO A 235 -16.87 4.91 2.40
N TYR A 236 -16.07 3.84 2.51
CA TYR A 236 -16.38 2.47 2.12
C TYR A 236 -16.18 1.56 3.33
N ALA A 237 -17.12 0.65 3.59
CA ALA A 237 -17.01 -0.32 4.65
C ALA A 237 -16.25 -1.55 4.14
N GLY A 238 -15.15 -1.92 4.83
CA GLY A 238 -14.33 -3.06 4.42
C GLY A 238 -12.87 -2.68 4.14
N ASN A 239 -12.09 -3.67 3.70
CA ASN A 239 -10.68 -3.54 3.34
C ASN A 239 -10.49 -2.96 1.93
N TYR A 240 -9.25 -2.95 1.43
CA TYR A 240 -8.95 -2.37 0.13
C TYR A 240 -9.55 -3.16 -1.04
N THR A 241 -9.56 -4.50 -0.96
CA THR A 241 -10.18 -5.37 -1.97
C THR A 241 -11.68 -5.09 -2.07
N PHE A 242 -12.39 -5.05 -0.96
CA PHE A 242 -13.81 -4.71 -0.92
C PHE A 242 -14.10 -3.31 -1.50
N TYR A 243 -13.24 -2.32 -1.18
CA TYR A 243 -13.35 -0.98 -1.78
C TYR A 243 -13.31 -1.02 -3.31
N LEU A 244 -12.37 -1.79 -3.90
CA LEU A 244 -12.26 -1.89 -5.36
C LEU A 244 -13.52 -2.47 -6.00
N GLU A 245 -14.08 -3.51 -5.41
CA GLU A 245 -15.31 -4.16 -5.87
C GLU A 245 -16.51 -3.20 -5.77
N GLU A 246 -16.69 -2.57 -4.61
CA GLU A 246 -17.79 -1.64 -4.40
C GLU A 246 -17.68 -0.39 -5.28
N LYS A 247 -16.46 0.14 -5.46
CA LYS A 247 -16.22 1.28 -6.36
C LYS A 247 -16.55 0.92 -7.80
N SER A 248 -16.15 -0.26 -8.28
CA SER A 248 -16.48 -0.74 -9.63
C SER A 248 -17.99 -0.83 -9.82
N LEU A 249 -18.70 -1.46 -8.86
CA LEU A 249 -20.16 -1.58 -8.90
C LEU A 249 -20.86 -0.22 -8.90
N ARG A 250 -20.48 0.69 -8.00
CA ARG A 250 -21.02 2.06 -7.97
C ARG A 250 -20.76 2.80 -9.28
N GLY A 251 -19.56 2.62 -9.85
CA GLY A 251 -19.20 3.20 -11.15
C GLY A 251 -20.08 2.69 -12.30
N GLU A 252 -20.37 1.38 -12.34
CA GLU A 252 -21.26 0.80 -13.35
C GLU A 252 -22.70 1.33 -13.22
N ILE A 253 -23.22 1.42 -11.99
CA ILE A 253 -24.54 1.97 -11.71
C ILE A 253 -24.60 3.43 -12.18
N GLN A 254 -23.62 4.26 -11.78
CA GLN A 254 -23.57 5.67 -12.17
C GLN A 254 -23.42 5.87 -13.68
N LYS A 255 -22.61 5.03 -14.39
CA LYS A 255 -22.54 5.02 -15.86
C LYS A 255 -23.89 4.70 -16.49
N GLY A 256 -24.62 3.73 -15.91
CA GLY A 256 -25.99 3.40 -16.34
C GLY A 256 -26.95 4.56 -16.16
N GLU A 257 -26.96 5.19 -14.99
CA GLU A 257 -27.79 6.36 -14.68
C GLU A 257 -27.48 7.55 -15.58
N PHE A 258 -26.19 7.86 -15.78
CA PHE A 258 -25.73 8.91 -16.69
C PHE A 258 -26.24 8.67 -18.12
N LYS A 259 -26.06 7.44 -18.64
CA LYS A 259 -26.51 7.07 -19.99
C LYS A 259 -28.02 7.20 -20.16
N ASN A 260 -28.78 6.75 -19.16
CA ASN A 260 -30.22 6.87 -19.12
C ASN A 260 -30.67 8.33 -19.06
N GLN A 261 -30.03 9.14 -18.21
CA GLN A 261 -30.31 10.58 -18.11
C GLN A 261 -29.98 11.32 -19.40
N GLN A 262 -28.83 11.04 -20.05
CA GLN A 262 -28.46 11.63 -21.33
C GLN A 262 -29.47 11.28 -22.43
N ALA A 263 -29.96 10.04 -22.48
CA ALA A 263 -30.99 9.62 -23.42
C ALA A 263 -32.29 10.40 -23.17
N LYS A 264 -32.70 10.58 -21.93
CA LYS A 264 -33.88 11.37 -21.53
C LYS A 264 -33.73 12.85 -21.89
N ILE A 265 -32.58 13.46 -21.60
CA ILE A 265 -32.25 14.85 -21.96
C ILE A 265 -32.39 15.02 -23.48
N LYS A 266 -31.78 14.15 -24.28
CA LYS A 266 -31.82 14.18 -25.74
C LYS A 266 -33.22 14.01 -26.29
N GLN A 267 -34.08 13.23 -25.63
CA GLN A 267 -35.48 13.08 -25.97
C GLN A 267 -36.29 14.34 -25.69
N GLU A 268 -36.09 14.96 -24.50
CA GLU A 268 -36.77 16.20 -24.12
C GLU A 268 -36.32 17.39 -25.00
N GLU A 269 -35.04 17.50 -25.32
CA GLU A 269 -34.52 18.51 -26.25
C GLU A 269 -35.19 18.42 -27.63
N ARG A 270 -35.32 17.19 -28.20
CA ARG A 270 -36.03 16.97 -29.47
C ARG A 270 -37.51 17.37 -29.40
N LEU A 271 -38.17 17.13 -28.26
CA LEU A 271 -39.57 17.52 -28.06
C LEU A 271 -39.70 19.05 -27.93
N ILE A 272 -38.80 19.69 -27.22
CA ILE A 272 -38.73 21.16 -27.06
C ILE A 272 -38.54 21.80 -28.44
N GLU A 273 -37.62 21.31 -29.24
CA GLU A 273 -37.33 21.82 -30.58
C GLU A 273 -38.58 21.71 -31.51
N ARG A 274 -39.26 20.54 -31.48
CA ARG A 274 -40.52 20.32 -32.22
C ARG A 274 -41.64 21.24 -31.75
N PHE A 275 -41.74 21.55 -30.45
CA PHE A 275 -42.77 22.45 -29.91
C PHE A 275 -42.43 23.93 -30.14
N ARG A 276 -41.14 24.29 -30.16
CA ARG A 276 -40.65 25.65 -30.44
C ARG A 276 -41.03 26.11 -31.86
N ALA A 277 -41.10 25.16 -32.82
CA ALA A 277 -41.52 25.44 -34.19
C ALA A 277 -43.01 25.80 -34.33
N LYS A 278 -43.86 25.59 -33.30
CA LYS A 278 -45.32 25.87 -33.34
C LYS A 278 -45.69 26.95 -32.32
N ALA A 279 -46.15 28.10 -32.79
CA ALA A 279 -46.50 29.25 -31.93
C ALA A 279 -47.51 28.89 -30.83
N SER A 280 -48.49 28.03 -31.06
CA SER A 280 -49.49 27.55 -30.09
C SER A 280 -48.89 26.72 -28.94
N LYS A 281 -47.68 26.19 -29.08
CA LYS A 281 -47.00 25.30 -28.12
C LYS A 281 -45.77 25.96 -27.45
N ALA A 282 -45.49 27.24 -27.77
CA ALA A 282 -44.30 27.95 -27.26
C ALA A 282 -44.23 27.99 -25.73
N LYS A 283 -45.39 28.19 -25.05
CA LYS A 283 -45.47 28.21 -23.57
C LYS A 283 -45.12 26.84 -22.96
N MET A 284 -45.51 25.73 -23.64
CA MET A 284 -45.18 24.38 -23.20
C MET A 284 -43.67 24.07 -23.41
N ALA A 285 -43.08 24.55 -24.50
CA ALA A 285 -41.65 24.43 -24.76
C ALA A 285 -40.81 25.16 -23.67
N GLN A 286 -41.23 26.40 -23.30
CA GLN A 286 -40.57 27.15 -22.23
C GLN A 286 -40.67 26.45 -20.86
N SER A 287 -41.82 25.84 -20.54
CA SER A 287 -42.02 25.11 -19.29
C SER A 287 -41.09 23.88 -19.24
N ARG A 288 -40.95 23.13 -20.35
CA ARG A 288 -40.04 21.95 -20.44
C ARG A 288 -38.58 22.37 -20.40
N MET A 289 -38.17 23.46 -21.03
CA MET A 289 -36.82 24.02 -20.89
C MET A 289 -36.47 24.31 -19.45
N LYS A 290 -37.37 25.03 -18.72
CA LYS A 290 -37.17 25.31 -17.29
C LYS A 290 -37.10 24.05 -16.42
N ALA A 291 -37.82 22.99 -16.79
CA ALA A 291 -37.72 21.71 -16.09
C ALA A 291 -36.38 20.99 -16.39
N LEU A 292 -35.89 21.07 -17.62
CA LEU A 292 -34.60 20.52 -18.03
C LEU A 292 -33.43 21.28 -17.35
N ASP A 293 -33.52 22.63 -17.25
CA ASP A 293 -32.51 23.46 -16.60
C ASP A 293 -32.44 23.20 -15.08
N LYS A 294 -33.54 22.78 -14.45
CA LYS A 294 -33.59 22.43 -13.02
C LYS A 294 -33.21 20.99 -12.71
N MET A 295 -33.00 20.18 -13.73
CA MET A 295 -32.64 18.78 -13.54
C MET A 295 -31.21 18.69 -13.03
N GLU A 296 -31.01 18.08 -11.86
CA GLU A 296 -29.66 17.72 -11.38
C GLU A 296 -29.02 16.77 -12.37
N ARG A 297 -27.84 17.16 -12.86
CA ARG A 297 -27.12 16.35 -13.83
C ARG A 297 -26.25 15.33 -13.13
N VAL A 298 -26.41 14.06 -13.47
CA VAL A 298 -25.49 13.00 -13.06
C VAL A 298 -24.16 13.26 -13.74
N GLU A 299 -23.06 13.30 -12.98
CA GLU A 299 -21.72 13.43 -13.53
C GLU A 299 -21.31 12.12 -14.20
N ASP A 300 -20.58 12.23 -15.32
CA ASP A 300 -19.97 11.07 -15.95
C ASP A 300 -18.89 10.47 -15.02
N VAL A 301 -18.73 9.15 -15.09
CA VAL A 301 -17.70 8.46 -14.31
C VAL A 301 -16.37 8.66 -15.03
N ASP A 302 -15.44 9.36 -14.39
CA ASP A 302 -14.07 9.42 -14.88
C ASP A 302 -13.45 8.02 -14.86
N ASP A 303 -12.91 7.55 -15.97
CA ASP A 303 -12.18 6.30 -16.03
C ASP A 303 -10.85 6.45 -15.27
N ASP A 304 -10.80 5.90 -14.04
CA ASP A 304 -9.62 5.93 -13.16
C ASP A 304 -8.49 4.97 -13.65
N ASN A 305 -8.75 4.13 -14.64
CA ASN A 305 -7.79 3.18 -15.21
C ASN A 305 -7.58 3.45 -16.72
N PRO A 306 -6.73 4.39 -17.08
CA PRO A 306 -6.34 4.54 -18.46
C PRO A 306 -5.64 3.26 -18.93
N THR A 307 -6.13 2.69 -20.03
CA THR A 307 -5.48 1.57 -20.71
C THR A 307 -4.23 2.06 -21.41
N VAL A 308 -3.08 1.54 -21.00
CA VAL A 308 -1.79 1.84 -21.62
C VAL A 308 -1.67 1.01 -22.91
N ASN A 309 -1.78 1.67 -24.06
CA ASN A 309 -1.47 1.10 -25.38
C ASN A 309 -0.07 1.57 -25.80
N PHE A 310 0.95 1.06 -25.15
CA PHE A 310 2.33 1.38 -25.49
C PHE A 310 3.06 0.12 -25.99
N GLN A 311 3.62 0.16 -27.18
CA GLN A 311 4.48 -0.89 -27.69
C GLN A 311 5.94 -0.49 -27.53
N PHE A 312 6.63 -1.19 -26.64
CA PHE A 312 8.08 -1.10 -26.56
C PHE A 312 8.69 -1.68 -27.82
N LYS A 313 9.39 -0.85 -28.59
CA LYS A 313 10.13 -1.29 -29.76
C LYS A 313 11.61 -1.20 -29.45
N PHE A 314 12.31 -2.32 -29.43
CA PHE A 314 13.77 -2.34 -29.47
C PHE A 314 14.25 -2.87 -30.81
N SER A 315 15.31 -2.25 -31.32
CA SER A 315 15.80 -2.46 -32.70
C SER A 315 16.44 -3.84 -32.89
N LYS A 316 16.98 -4.43 -31.80
CA LYS A 316 17.67 -5.72 -31.86
C LYS A 316 17.34 -6.57 -30.63
N PRO A 317 16.90 -7.83 -30.81
CA PRO A 317 16.73 -8.77 -29.69
C PRO A 317 18.10 -9.13 -29.10
N SER A 318 18.17 -9.29 -27.77
CA SER A 318 19.36 -9.83 -27.09
C SER A 318 19.63 -11.28 -27.45
N GLY A 319 20.86 -11.75 -27.23
CA GLY A 319 21.21 -13.15 -27.22
C GLY A 319 20.50 -13.90 -26.08
N ARG A 320 20.73 -15.25 -26.00
CA ARG A 320 20.11 -16.09 -24.96
C ARG A 320 20.54 -15.65 -23.55
N HIS A 321 21.84 -15.43 -23.36
CA HIS A 321 22.38 -14.94 -22.08
C HIS A 321 22.43 -13.42 -22.14
N VAL A 322 21.84 -12.77 -21.14
CA VAL A 322 21.78 -11.29 -21.03
C VAL A 322 22.89 -10.81 -20.13
N ILE A 323 22.98 -11.33 -18.92
CA ILE A 323 24.05 -11.03 -17.96
C ILE A 323 24.49 -12.32 -17.28
N ARG A 324 25.81 -12.46 -17.09
CA ARG A 324 26.42 -13.53 -16.31
C ARG A 324 27.32 -12.90 -15.26
N VAL A 325 27.06 -13.19 -14.01
CA VAL A 325 27.89 -12.82 -12.85
C VAL A 325 28.57 -14.08 -12.36
N GLU A 326 29.88 -14.06 -12.24
CA GLU A 326 30.70 -15.19 -11.79
C GLU A 326 31.67 -14.72 -10.70
N GLU A 327 31.78 -15.50 -9.63
CA GLU A 327 32.72 -15.30 -8.52
C GLU A 327 32.72 -13.83 -8.02
N ALA A 328 31.53 -13.25 -7.82
CA ALA A 328 31.42 -11.85 -7.41
C ALA A 328 31.69 -11.69 -5.91
N TYR A 329 32.71 -10.87 -5.61
CA TYR A 329 33.05 -10.45 -4.25
C TYR A 329 32.89 -8.93 -4.13
N LYS A 330 32.18 -8.49 -3.12
CA LYS A 330 32.02 -7.07 -2.81
C LYS A 330 31.96 -6.84 -1.32
N SER A 331 32.84 -5.97 -0.83
CA SER A 331 32.84 -5.51 0.56
C SER A 331 32.88 -3.98 0.65
N TYR A 332 32.35 -3.46 1.72
CA TYR A 332 32.51 -2.07 2.17
C TYR A 332 33.20 -2.07 3.53
N PRO A 333 33.73 -0.94 4.01
CA PRO A 333 34.33 -0.89 5.33
C PRO A 333 33.36 -1.47 6.39
N ASN A 334 33.75 -2.58 7.02
CA ASN A 334 33.00 -3.31 8.05
C ASN A 334 31.80 -4.20 7.59
N VAL A 335 31.51 -4.32 6.30
CA VAL A 335 30.40 -5.16 5.83
C VAL A 335 30.74 -5.85 4.50
N ASP A 336 30.74 -7.17 4.50
CA ASP A 336 30.81 -7.96 3.26
C ASP A 336 29.39 -8.15 2.71
N ILE A 337 29.22 -7.78 1.45
CA ILE A 337 27.93 -7.78 0.77
C ILE A 337 27.75 -9.04 -0.08
N LEU A 338 28.74 -9.36 -0.89
CA LEU A 338 28.74 -10.55 -1.75
C LEU A 338 30.02 -11.34 -1.54
N GLU A 339 29.89 -12.66 -1.52
CA GLU A 339 31.01 -13.59 -1.34
C GLU A 339 30.82 -14.80 -2.26
N ASN A 340 31.62 -14.84 -3.33
CA ASN A 340 31.52 -15.85 -4.39
C ASN A 340 30.13 -15.98 -5.01
N ALA A 341 29.46 -14.82 -5.22
CA ALA A 341 28.10 -14.82 -5.73
C ALA A 341 28.05 -15.09 -7.23
N GLU A 342 27.10 -15.94 -7.63
CA GLU A 342 26.88 -16.31 -9.03
C GLU A 342 25.44 -16.00 -9.44
N GLY A 343 25.26 -15.59 -10.71
CA GLY A 343 23.93 -15.30 -11.23
C GLY A 343 23.89 -15.29 -12.75
N LEU A 344 22.82 -15.84 -13.33
CA LEU A 344 22.60 -15.86 -14.76
C LEU A 344 21.22 -15.27 -15.10
N ILE A 345 21.20 -14.23 -15.92
CA ILE A 345 19.99 -13.65 -16.49
C ILE A 345 19.86 -14.09 -17.93
N GLU A 346 18.78 -14.77 -18.24
CA GLU A 346 18.46 -15.21 -19.60
C GLU A 346 17.45 -14.26 -20.28
N LYS A 347 17.37 -14.35 -21.59
CA LYS A 347 16.43 -13.55 -22.39
C LYS A 347 14.97 -13.86 -21.99
N GLY A 348 14.20 -12.83 -21.68
CA GLY A 348 12.81 -12.94 -21.27
C GLY A 348 12.61 -13.12 -19.76
N ASP A 349 13.69 -13.21 -18.98
CA ASP A 349 13.60 -13.22 -17.53
C ASP A 349 13.04 -11.88 -17.03
N LYS A 350 12.07 -11.95 -16.15
CA LYS A 350 11.48 -10.84 -15.43
C LYS A 350 11.74 -11.04 -13.94
N ILE A 351 12.88 -10.50 -13.48
CA ILE A 351 13.43 -10.83 -12.16
C ILE A 351 13.04 -9.78 -11.14
N ALA A 352 12.48 -10.22 -10.00
CA ALA A 352 12.38 -9.40 -8.81
C ALA A 352 13.54 -9.73 -7.85
N LEU A 353 14.36 -8.73 -7.51
CA LEU A 353 15.43 -8.86 -6.52
C LEU A 353 14.93 -8.38 -5.16
N ILE A 354 14.78 -9.30 -4.22
CA ILE A 354 14.23 -9.05 -2.89
C ILE A 354 15.24 -9.31 -1.77
N GLY A 355 14.96 -8.78 -0.59
CA GLY A 355 15.77 -8.98 0.61
C GLY A 355 15.70 -7.79 1.56
N ALA A 356 16.22 -7.94 2.76
CA ALA A 356 16.29 -6.89 3.76
C ALA A 356 17.15 -5.70 3.28
N ASN A 357 16.93 -4.53 3.87
CA ASN A 357 17.73 -3.35 3.57
C ASN A 357 19.19 -3.56 4.04
N GLY A 358 20.14 -3.01 3.30
CA GLY A 358 21.57 -3.19 3.56
C GLY A 358 22.18 -4.53 3.12
N LYS A 359 21.39 -5.46 2.57
CA LYS A 359 21.89 -6.75 2.06
C LYS A 359 22.49 -6.69 0.65
N GLY A 360 22.65 -5.48 0.06
CA GLY A 360 23.38 -5.31 -1.19
C GLY A 360 22.55 -5.36 -2.47
N LYS A 361 21.20 -5.27 -2.40
CA LYS A 361 20.33 -5.25 -3.58
C LYS A 361 20.75 -4.19 -4.62
N SER A 362 20.80 -2.92 -4.22
CA SER A 362 21.22 -1.82 -5.11
C SER A 362 22.69 -1.93 -5.53
N THR A 363 23.54 -2.51 -4.68
CA THR A 363 24.95 -2.79 -5.04
C THR A 363 25.02 -3.80 -6.16
N LEU A 364 24.26 -4.90 -6.09
CA LEU A 364 24.19 -5.91 -7.15
C LEU A 364 23.64 -5.30 -8.45
N LEU A 365 22.60 -4.46 -8.39
CA LEU A 365 22.08 -3.78 -9.58
C LEU A 365 23.15 -2.86 -10.22
N ARG A 366 23.95 -2.14 -9.42
CA ARG A 366 25.04 -1.29 -9.92
C ARG A 366 26.19 -2.12 -10.52
N ILE A 367 26.50 -3.29 -9.95
CA ILE A 367 27.47 -4.23 -10.52
C ILE A 367 26.98 -4.71 -11.89
N ILE A 368 25.72 -5.12 -12.01
CA ILE A 368 25.10 -5.57 -13.27
C ILE A 368 25.07 -4.41 -14.30
N ALA A 369 24.84 -3.19 -13.84
CA ALA A 369 24.87 -1.99 -14.69
C ALA A 369 26.28 -1.54 -15.08
N GLY A 370 27.34 -2.14 -14.51
CA GLY A 370 28.72 -1.73 -14.72
C GLY A 370 29.09 -0.40 -14.04
N ALA A 371 28.29 0.05 -13.08
CA ALA A 371 28.44 1.33 -12.37
C ALA A 371 29.19 1.19 -11.02
N GLU A 372 29.46 -0.04 -10.56
CA GLU A 372 30.10 -0.33 -9.28
C GLU A 372 31.26 -1.30 -9.49
N ALA A 373 32.43 -0.99 -8.91
CA ALA A 373 33.58 -1.88 -8.94
C ALA A 373 33.43 -3.05 -7.95
N PHE A 374 33.83 -4.23 -8.35
CA PHE A 374 33.80 -5.46 -7.55
C PHE A 374 34.92 -6.40 -8.01
N ASP A 375 35.22 -7.44 -7.24
CA ASP A 375 36.14 -8.50 -7.63
C ASP A 375 35.31 -9.67 -8.19
N GLY A 376 35.71 -10.20 -9.35
CA GLY A 376 34.99 -11.23 -10.09
C GLY A 376 34.71 -10.82 -11.53
N LYS A 377 33.74 -11.48 -12.18
CA LYS A 377 33.37 -11.22 -13.58
C LYS A 377 31.89 -10.90 -13.70
N CYS A 378 31.58 -9.88 -14.50
CA CYS A 378 30.22 -9.61 -14.98
C CYS A 378 30.27 -9.44 -16.50
N GLU A 379 29.74 -10.41 -17.21
CA GLU A 379 29.77 -10.45 -18.67
C GLU A 379 28.39 -10.07 -19.22
N THR A 380 28.38 -9.07 -20.11
CA THR A 380 27.18 -8.68 -20.87
C THR A 380 27.07 -9.54 -22.14
N GLY A 381 25.91 -10.09 -22.38
CA GLY A 381 25.63 -10.94 -23.53
C GLY A 381 25.64 -10.17 -24.87
N HIS A 382 25.55 -10.93 -25.97
CA HIS A 382 25.56 -10.36 -27.31
C HIS A 382 24.28 -9.53 -27.59
N ASN A 383 24.46 -8.36 -28.20
CA ASN A 383 23.40 -7.40 -28.53
C ASN A 383 22.57 -6.91 -27.33
N VAL A 384 23.09 -6.93 -26.13
CA VAL A 384 22.40 -6.39 -24.95
C VAL A 384 22.60 -4.89 -24.89
N THR A 385 21.50 -4.15 -24.85
CA THR A 385 21.45 -2.70 -24.63
C THR A 385 20.73 -2.47 -23.30
N THR A 386 21.45 -1.92 -22.32
CA THR A 386 21.00 -1.77 -20.95
C THR A 386 20.53 -0.34 -20.68
N THR A 387 19.40 -0.21 -19.97
CA THR A 387 19.00 1.05 -19.32
C THR A 387 18.88 0.81 -17.83
N PHE A 388 19.50 1.67 -17.03
CA PHE A 388 19.46 1.63 -15.58
C PHE A 388 18.62 2.78 -15.05
N PHE A 389 17.50 2.45 -14.39
CA PHE A 389 16.70 3.39 -13.61
C PHE A 389 17.14 3.33 -12.16
N ALA A 390 17.90 4.33 -11.72
CA ALA A 390 18.38 4.46 -10.35
C ALA A 390 17.51 5.43 -9.54
N GLN A 391 17.46 5.25 -8.23
CA GLN A 391 16.72 6.13 -7.31
C GLN A 391 17.08 7.63 -7.45
N HIS A 392 18.33 7.94 -7.84
CA HIS A 392 18.81 9.33 -8.03
C HIS A 392 18.49 9.93 -9.41
N GLN A 393 17.78 9.23 -10.29
CA GLN A 393 17.46 9.77 -11.63
C GLN A 393 16.52 10.99 -11.59
N LEU A 394 15.80 11.21 -10.51
CA LEU A 394 15.02 12.43 -10.30
C LEU A 394 15.90 13.68 -10.29
N GLU A 395 17.13 13.58 -9.79
CA GLU A 395 18.11 14.67 -9.74
C GLU A 395 18.72 14.97 -11.11
N SER A 396 18.64 14.02 -12.04
CA SER A 396 19.17 14.17 -13.42
C SER A 396 18.20 14.86 -14.38
N LEU A 397 17.01 15.24 -13.94
CA LEU A 397 16.04 15.97 -14.75
C LEU A 397 16.41 17.45 -14.83
N HIS A 398 16.37 18.02 -16.03
CA HIS A 398 16.62 19.44 -16.25
C HIS A 398 15.40 20.27 -15.83
N LEU A 399 15.50 20.94 -14.69
CA LEU A 399 14.37 21.63 -14.04
C LEU A 399 13.73 22.74 -14.89
N ASP A 400 14.46 23.34 -15.81
CA ASP A 400 13.99 24.43 -16.68
C ASP A 400 13.33 23.93 -17.96
N ASN A 401 13.54 22.68 -18.35
CA ASN A 401 12.87 22.06 -19.49
C ASN A 401 11.37 21.84 -19.20
N THR A 402 10.56 21.84 -20.23
CA THR A 402 9.22 21.26 -20.19
C THR A 402 9.32 19.73 -20.20
N ILE A 403 8.24 19.06 -19.80
CA ILE A 403 8.20 17.58 -19.81
C ILE A 403 8.49 17.04 -21.20
N LEU A 404 7.91 17.64 -22.24
CA LEU A 404 8.12 17.22 -23.63
C LEU A 404 9.56 17.46 -24.08
N GLU A 405 10.14 18.63 -23.81
CA GLU A 405 11.53 18.96 -24.15
C GLU A 405 12.53 17.99 -23.50
N GLU A 406 12.28 17.58 -22.26
CA GLU A 406 13.14 16.62 -21.55
C GLU A 406 13.16 15.26 -22.25
N LEU A 407 11.99 14.76 -22.70
CA LEU A 407 11.93 13.52 -23.45
C LEU A 407 12.53 13.65 -24.85
N GLN A 408 12.30 14.77 -25.55
CA GLN A 408 12.88 15.06 -26.88
C GLN A 408 14.41 15.08 -26.83
N ALA A 409 14.98 15.75 -25.82
CA ALA A 409 16.43 15.80 -25.64
C ALA A 409 17.05 14.41 -25.44
N PHE A 410 16.31 13.51 -24.77
CA PHE A 410 16.77 12.17 -24.47
C PHE A 410 16.54 11.17 -25.61
N ALA A 411 15.41 11.27 -26.31
CA ALA A 411 15.00 10.36 -27.38
C ALA A 411 14.75 11.11 -28.70
N PRO A 412 15.78 11.68 -29.34
CA PRO A 412 15.64 12.54 -30.52
C PRO A 412 15.14 11.82 -31.78
N LYS A 413 15.06 10.49 -31.77
CA LYS A 413 14.54 9.68 -32.86
C LYS A 413 13.02 9.56 -32.86
N HIS A 414 12.37 9.87 -31.76
CA HIS A 414 10.91 9.79 -31.64
C HIS A 414 10.26 11.09 -32.09
N THR A 415 9.10 10.96 -32.71
CA THR A 415 8.27 12.12 -33.09
C THR A 415 7.55 12.70 -31.85
N ASP A 416 7.19 13.97 -31.90
CA ASP A 416 6.39 14.62 -30.83
C ASP A 416 5.10 13.86 -30.51
N THR A 417 4.46 13.29 -31.53
CA THR A 417 3.23 12.51 -31.37
C THR A 417 3.48 11.23 -30.58
N GLU A 418 4.58 10.53 -30.85
CA GLU A 418 4.97 9.33 -30.11
C GLU A 418 5.30 9.66 -28.65
N LEU A 419 6.09 10.73 -28.42
CA LEU A 419 6.46 11.17 -27.08
C LEU A 419 5.25 11.63 -26.27
N ARG A 420 4.30 12.34 -26.90
CA ARG A 420 3.02 12.69 -26.24
C ARG A 420 2.17 11.46 -25.95
N GLY A 421 2.19 10.45 -26.83
CA GLY A 421 1.53 9.16 -26.58
C GLY A 421 2.09 8.47 -25.34
N ILE A 422 3.42 8.43 -25.22
CA ILE A 422 4.11 7.88 -24.04
C ILE A 422 3.75 8.67 -22.78
N LEU A 423 3.87 10.02 -22.84
CA LEU A 423 3.50 10.88 -21.73
C LEU A 423 2.02 10.72 -21.33
N GLY A 424 1.13 10.55 -22.31
CA GLY A 424 -0.27 10.25 -22.07
C GLY A 424 -0.48 8.95 -21.27
N CYS A 425 0.31 7.90 -21.56
CA CYS A 425 0.32 6.67 -20.76
C CYS A 425 0.71 6.93 -19.31
N PHE A 426 1.58 7.92 -19.06
CA PHE A 426 2.00 8.33 -17.71
C PHE A 426 1.13 9.46 -17.11
N LEU A 427 -0.11 9.62 -17.59
CA LEU A 427 -1.11 10.58 -17.09
C LEU A 427 -0.74 12.06 -17.33
N PHE A 428 0.11 12.36 -18.29
CA PHE A 428 0.34 13.74 -18.75
C PHE A 428 -0.50 14.00 -20.00
N THR A 429 -1.62 14.70 -19.85
CA THR A 429 -2.60 14.92 -20.92
C THR A 429 -2.67 16.41 -21.30
N GLY A 430 -3.06 16.67 -22.54
CA GLY A 430 -3.29 18.03 -23.04
C GLY A 430 -2.09 18.94 -22.85
N ASP A 431 -2.27 20.02 -22.09
CA ASP A 431 -1.24 21.05 -21.84
C ASP A 431 -0.24 20.68 -20.73
N ASP A 432 -0.46 19.58 -20.01
CA ASP A 432 0.46 19.16 -18.95
C ASP A 432 1.88 18.92 -19.46
N VAL A 433 2.02 18.44 -20.69
CA VAL A 433 3.32 18.17 -21.32
C VAL A 433 4.20 19.41 -21.48
N PHE A 434 3.63 20.60 -21.40
CA PHE A 434 4.33 21.89 -21.48
C PHE A 434 4.68 22.49 -20.12
N LYS A 435 4.29 21.80 -19.01
CA LYS A 435 4.70 22.23 -17.67
C LYS A 435 6.20 22.06 -17.51
N LYS A 436 6.84 23.04 -16.86
CA LYS A 436 8.26 22.93 -16.50
C LYS A 436 8.47 21.91 -15.39
N ILE A 437 9.55 21.13 -15.47
CA ILE A 437 9.86 20.08 -14.49
C ILE A 437 9.98 20.62 -13.06
N ARG A 438 10.46 21.86 -12.88
CA ARG A 438 10.60 22.49 -11.56
C ARG A 438 9.28 22.64 -10.79
N VAL A 439 8.14 22.76 -11.48
CA VAL A 439 6.82 22.96 -10.84
C VAL A 439 6.08 21.65 -10.55
N LEU A 440 6.68 20.52 -10.96
CA LEU A 440 6.11 19.19 -10.75
C LEU A 440 6.31 18.70 -9.31
N SER A 441 5.33 17.98 -8.81
CA SER A 441 5.45 17.19 -7.57
C SER A 441 6.48 16.06 -7.70
N GLY A 442 6.94 15.51 -6.58
CA GLY A 442 7.87 14.37 -6.58
C GLY A 442 7.35 13.18 -7.40
N GLY A 443 6.09 12.80 -7.25
CA GLY A 443 5.47 11.72 -8.02
C GLY A 443 5.35 12.01 -9.51
N GLU A 444 5.06 13.27 -9.91
CA GLU A 444 5.07 13.65 -11.32
C GLU A 444 6.47 13.58 -11.91
N LYS A 445 7.51 14.04 -11.19
CA LYS A 445 8.91 13.90 -11.61
C LYS A 445 9.30 12.43 -11.76
N SER A 446 8.88 11.55 -10.85
CA SER A 446 9.11 10.10 -10.96
C SER A 446 8.48 9.52 -12.23
N ARG A 447 7.27 9.92 -12.58
CA ARG A 447 6.60 9.50 -13.82
C ARG A 447 7.34 9.99 -15.07
N VAL A 448 7.85 11.23 -15.07
CA VAL A 448 8.67 11.75 -16.17
C VAL A 448 9.98 10.96 -16.33
N ALA A 449 10.66 10.68 -15.22
CA ALA A 449 11.90 9.90 -15.23
C ALA A 449 11.68 8.45 -15.71
N LEU A 450 10.56 7.82 -15.30
CA LEU A 450 10.15 6.51 -15.81
C LEU A 450 9.82 6.54 -17.30
N ALA A 451 9.01 7.51 -17.75
CA ALA A 451 8.70 7.70 -19.16
C ALA A 451 9.99 7.87 -19.98
N LYS A 452 10.94 8.67 -19.50
CA LYS A 452 12.27 8.87 -20.10
C LYS A 452 13.03 7.53 -20.23
N SER A 453 13.07 6.72 -19.16
CA SER A 453 13.79 5.44 -19.16
C SER A 453 13.14 4.42 -20.11
N LEU A 454 11.83 4.42 -20.22
CA LEU A 454 11.08 3.51 -21.09
C LEU A 454 11.04 3.95 -22.56
N THR A 455 11.45 5.19 -22.90
CA THR A 455 11.64 5.65 -24.29
C THR A 455 12.92 5.15 -24.92
N THR A 456 13.82 4.53 -24.15
CA THR A 456 15.08 4.00 -24.68
C THR A 456 14.87 2.76 -25.52
N ASP A 457 15.68 2.64 -26.59
CA ASP A 457 15.74 1.43 -27.45
C ASP A 457 16.56 0.33 -26.74
N SER A 458 16.17 -0.04 -25.51
CA SER A 458 16.88 -1.01 -24.67
C SER A 458 16.10 -2.33 -24.59
N ASN A 459 16.82 -3.44 -24.60
CA ASN A 459 16.29 -4.80 -24.46
C ASN A 459 16.55 -5.42 -23.08
N PHE A 460 17.26 -4.67 -22.20
CA PHE A 460 17.47 -5.02 -20.80
C PHE A 460 17.26 -3.81 -19.89
N LEU A 461 16.32 -3.91 -18.95
CA LEU A 461 16.04 -2.85 -17.97
C LEU A 461 16.51 -3.26 -16.59
N ILE A 462 17.14 -2.34 -15.90
CA ILE A 462 17.52 -2.45 -14.48
C ILE A 462 16.76 -1.37 -13.74
N LEU A 463 15.90 -1.77 -12.78
CA LEU A 463 14.99 -0.87 -12.08
C LEU A 463 15.26 -0.93 -10.56
N ASP A 464 15.75 0.16 -9.99
CA ASP A 464 16.01 0.29 -8.55
C ASP A 464 14.92 1.15 -7.90
N GLU A 465 13.99 0.51 -7.18
CA GLU A 465 12.83 1.09 -6.49
C GLU A 465 11.95 1.99 -7.41
N PRO A 466 11.48 1.47 -8.57
CA PRO A 466 10.72 2.28 -9.52
C PRO A 466 9.32 2.69 -9.02
N THR A 467 8.82 2.06 -7.97
CA THR A 467 7.50 2.33 -7.36
C THR A 467 7.53 3.43 -6.31
N ASN A 468 8.71 3.83 -5.83
CA ASN A 468 8.84 4.87 -4.81
C ASN A 468 8.24 6.20 -5.27
N HIS A 469 7.44 6.81 -4.40
CA HIS A 469 6.72 8.07 -4.65
C HIS A 469 5.63 8.00 -5.73
N LEU A 470 5.33 6.82 -6.29
CA LEU A 470 4.23 6.64 -7.22
C LEU A 470 2.93 6.38 -6.45
N ASP A 471 1.84 6.97 -6.92
CA ASP A 471 0.51 6.60 -6.46
C ASP A 471 0.04 5.28 -7.09
N ILE A 472 -1.03 4.73 -6.54
CA ILE A 472 -1.60 3.45 -6.96
C ILE A 472 -1.90 3.41 -8.48
N GLN A 473 -2.36 4.53 -9.06
CA GLN A 473 -2.64 4.63 -10.50
C GLN A 473 -1.34 4.56 -11.31
N SER A 474 -0.32 5.28 -10.89
CA SER A 474 1.00 5.29 -11.55
C SER A 474 1.70 3.93 -11.49
N VAL A 475 1.56 3.22 -10.36
CA VAL A 475 2.05 1.83 -10.22
C VAL A 475 1.32 0.90 -11.20
N ASN A 476 -0.01 1.01 -11.34
CA ASN A 476 -0.75 0.22 -12.33
C ASN A 476 -0.27 0.45 -13.76
N ILE A 477 0.01 1.70 -14.10
CA ILE A 477 0.55 2.06 -15.44
C ILE A 477 1.91 1.40 -15.64
N LEU A 478 2.78 1.47 -14.65
CA LEU A 478 4.10 0.84 -14.71
C LEU A 478 3.99 -0.69 -14.87
N ILE A 479 3.07 -1.34 -14.14
CA ILE A 479 2.79 -2.77 -14.27
C ILE A 479 2.33 -3.09 -15.70
N GLN A 480 1.35 -2.35 -16.24
CA GLN A 480 0.86 -2.56 -17.61
C GLN A 480 1.98 -2.39 -18.63
N ALA A 481 2.82 -1.37 -18.47
CA ALA A 481 3.96 -1.13 -19.34
C ALA A 481 4.97 -2.29 -19.28
N LEU A 482 5.38 -2.74 -18.10
CA LEU A 482 6.36 -3.83 -17.95
C LEU A 482 5.78 -5.21 -18.33
N THR A 483 4.48 -5.42 -18.20
CA THR A 483 3.82 -6.65 -18.68
C THR A 483 3.87 -6.75 -20.21
N GLN A 484 3.71 -5.61 -20.91
CA GLN A 484 3.81 -5.52 -22.37
C GLN A 484 5.27 -5.49 -22.88
N TYR A 485 6.24 -5.30 -21.98
CA TYR A 485 7.64 -5.27 -22.36
C TYR A 485 8.16 -6.68 -22.68
N GLU A 486 8.56 -6.88 -23.94
CA GLU A 486 9.07 -8.17 -24.46
C GLU A 486 10.55 -8.42 -24.14
N GLY A 487 11.25 -7.43 -23.58
CA GLY A 487 12.65 -7.54 -23.15
C GLY A 487 12.82 -8.25 -21.82
N THR A 488 14.04 -8.20 -21.33
CA THR A 488 14.45 -8.74 -20.03
C THR A 488 14.54 -7.62 -19.02
N PHE A 489 14.18 -7.85 -17.76
CA PHE A 489 14.42 -6.86 -16.71
C PHE A 489 14.73 -7.50 -15.36
N ILE A 490 15.44 -6.72 -14.53
CA ILE A 490 15.60 -6.95 -13.10
C ILE A 490 15.13 -5.73 -12.33
N ALA A 491 14.28 -5.94 -11.34
CA ALA A 491 13.71 -4.86 -10.52
C ALA A 491 13.89 -5.13 -9.03
N VAL A 492 14.29 -4.10 -8.28
CA VAL A 492 14.18 -4.06 -6.83
C VAL A 492 12.95 -3.24 -6.49
N SER A 493 12.06 -3.76 -5.69
CA SER A 493 10.93 -3.02 -5.13
C SER A 493 10.49 -3.61 -3.80
N HIS A 494 9.88 -2.78 -2.97
CA HIS A 494 9.20 -3.19 -1.75
C HIS A 494 7.68 -3.27 -1.92
N ASP A 495 7.17 -2.91 -3.10
CA ASP A 495 5.75 -3.04 -3.46
C ASP A 495 5.44 -4.49 -3.89
N ARG A 496 4.79 -5.24 -3.00
CA ARG A 496 4.43 -6.65 -3.22
C ARG A 496 3.50 -6.84 -4.42
N TYR A 497 2.54 -5.93 -4.59
CA TYR A 497 1.60 -5.99 -5.71
C TYR A 497 2.31 -5.79 -7.04
N PHE A 498 3.26 -4.86 -7.10
CA PHE A 498 4.11 -4.67 -8.27
C PHE A 498 4.90 -5.94 -8.59
N LEU A 499 5.64 -6.49 -7.60
CA LEU A 499 6.47 -7.67 -7.78
C LEU A 499 5.67 -8.88 -8.28
N ASP A 500 4.50 -9.13 -7.70
CA ASP A 500 3.65 -10.28 -8.02
C ASP A 500 3.08 -10.22 -9.44
N ASN A 501 2.81 -9.01 -9.97
CA ASN A 501 2.24 -8.82 -11.30
C ASN A 501 3.28 -8.75 -12.42
N VAL A 502 4.56 -8.47 -12.13
CA VAL A 502 5.57 -8.24 -13.18
C VAL A 502 6.66 -9.31 -13.22
N ALA A 503 6.96 -9.98 -12.10
CA ALA A 503 8.07 -10.92 -12.01
C ALA A 503 7.63 -12.36 -12.31
N ASN A 504 8.48 -13.11 -13.02
CA ASN A 504 8.35 -14.55 -13.24
C ASN A 504 9.48 -15.35 -12.57
N LYS A 505 10.42 -14.65 -11.94
CA LYS A 505 11.58 -15.22 -11.25
C LYS A 505 11.97 -14.32 -10.09
N ILE A 506 12.28 -14.89 -8.94
CA ILE A 506 12.70 -14.15 -7.76
C ILE A 506 14.19 -14.43 -7.52
N TRP A 507 14.97 -13.37 -7.36
CA TRP A 507 16.30 -13.42 -6.81
C TRP A 507 16.30 -12.88 -5.38
N PHE A 508 17.04 -13.54 -4.49
CA PHE A 508 17.22 -13.07 -3.12
C PHE A 508 18.65 -13.30 -2.66
N ILE A 509 19.13 -12.40 -1.80
CA ILE A 509 20.51 -12.49 -1.27
C ILE A 509 20.42 -13.20 0.09
N GLU A 510 20.99 -14.42 0.16
CA GLU A 510 21.09 -15.22 1.37
C GLU A 510 22.53 -15.69 1.53
N ASP A 511 23.08 -15.58 2.72
CA ASP A 511 24.47 -15.93 3.03
C ASP A 511 25.51 -15.28 2.08
N LYS A 512 25.26 -14.01 1.69
CA LYS A 512 26.09 -13.22 0.76
C LYS A 512 26.16 -13.75 -0.67
N ASP A 513 25.29 -14.71 -1.03
CA ASP A 513 25.18 -15.32 -2.35
C ASP A 513 23.80 -15.02 -2.97
N ILE A 514 23.72 -15.07 -4.31
CA ILE A 514 22.49 -14.88 -5.06
C ILE A 514 21.76 -16.22 -5.15
N LYS A 515 20.57 -16.29 -4.57
CA LYS A 515 19.68 -17.44 -4.69
C LYS A 515 18.53 -17.12 -5.64
N GLU A 516 18.10 -18.14 -6.37
CA GLU A 516 17.02 -18.05 -7.35
C GLU A 516 15.84 -18.91 -6.93
N TYR A 517 14.63 -18.35 -7.10
CA TYR A 517 13.37 -19.09 -7.00
C TYR A 517 12.59 -18.89 -8.31
N PRO A 518 12.25 -19.96 -9.05
CA PRO A 518 11.42 -19.87 -10.24
C PRO A 518 9.95 -19.75 -9.85
N GLY A 519 9.33 -18.61 -10.13
CA GLY A 519 7.92 -18.36 -9.82
C GLY A 519 7.62 -16.91 -9.45
N THR A 520 6.38 -16.68 -9.06
CA THR A 520 5.87 -15.36 -8.64
C THR A 520 6.29 -15.02 -7.20
N TYR A 521 6.05 -13.77 -6.80
CA TYR A 521 6.33 -13.34 -5.43
C TYR A 521 5.45 -14.06 -4.40
N ALA A 522 4.17 -14.29 -4.71
CA ALA A 522 3.25 -15.01 -3.83
C ALA A 522 3.71 -16.46 -3.57
N GLU A 523 4.11 -17.18 -4.61
CA GLU A 523 4.66 -18.55 -4.50
C GLU A 523 5.95 -18.58 -3.67
N TYR A 524 6.86 -17.61 -3.90
CA TYR A 524 8.08 -17.48 -3.11
C TYR A 524 7.76 -17.23 -1.63
N GLU A 525 6.79 -16.36 -1.31
CA GLU A 525 6.42 -16.05 0.06
C GLU A 525 5.88 -17.28 0.78
N GLU A 526 5.04 -18.07 0.12
CA GLU A 526 4.54 -19.34 0.65
C GLU A 526 5.68 -20.35 0.89
N TRP A 527 6.56 -20.51 -0.08
CA TRP A 527 7.73 -21.38 0.05
C TRP A 527 8.65 -20.93 1.21
N ASN A 528 8.94 -19.64 1.31
CA ASN A 528 9.81 -19.09 2.35
C ASN A 528 9.19 -19.21 3.75
N SER A 529 7.87 -19.07 3.87
CA SER A 529 7.14 -19.24 5.15
C SER A 529 7.24 -20.68 5.68
N LYS A 530 7.24 -21.67 4.79
CA LYS A 530 7.41 -23.10 5.13
C LYS A 530 8.86 -23.45 5.51
N ARG A 531 9.83 -22.68 5.04
CA ARG A 531 11.27 -22.89 5.28
C ARG A 531 11.77 -22.25 6.59
N ALA A 532 11.16 -21.14 7.00
CA ALA A 532 11.53 -20.47 8.25
C ALA A 532 11.15 -21.37 9.43
N PRO A 533 12.09 -21.75 10.34
CA PRO A 533 11.71 -22.38 11.59
C PRO A 533 10.80 -21.41 12.34
N ALA A 534 9.65 -21.91 12.87
CA ALA A 534 8.69 -21.11 13.60
C ALA A 534 9.43 -20.26 14.65
N ALA A 535 9.48 -18.94 14.41
CA ALA A 535 10.00 -18.01 15.39
C ALA A 535 9.19 -18.18 16.68
N PRO A 536 9.82 -18.21 17.86
CA PRO A 536 9.08 -18.30 19.10
C PRO A 536 8.17 -17.05 19.19
N SER A 537 6.88 -17.28 19.09
CA SER A 537 5.87 -16.25 19.29
C SER A 537 5.93 -15.82 20.75
N SER A 538 6.60 -14.73 21.03
CA SER A 538 6.54 -14.03 22.31
C SER A 538 5.28 -13.14 22.35
N VAL A 539 4.13 -13.78 22.43
CA VAL A 539 2.92 -13.13 22.94
C VAL A 539 2.83 -13.53 24.41
N PRO A 540 2.74 -12.61 25.36
CA PRO A 540 2.56 -12.96 26.76
C PRO A 540 1.21 -13.64 26.96
N VAL A 541 1.25 -14.96 27.13
CA VAL A 541 0.11 -15.77 27.54
C VAL A 541 -0.17 -15.45 29.01
N ARG A 542 -1.34 -14.88 29.31
CA ARG A 542 -1.88 -14.84 30.68
C ARG A 542 -2.03 -16.28 31.18
N PRO A 543 -1.67 -16.58 32.44
CA PRO A 543 -1.80 -17.92 32.97
C PRO A 543 -3.28 -18.27 33.16
N ASP A 544 -3.80 -19.15 32.33
CA ASP A 544 -5.08 -19.81 32.55
C ASP A 544 -4.87 -21.07 33.40
N LYS A 545 -5.85 -21.28 34.27
CA LYS A 545 -5.88 -22.28 35.32
C LYS A 545 -5.65 -23.71 34.84
N GLU A 546 -4.85 -24.45 35.62
CA GLU A 546 -4.62 -25.89 35.49
C GLU A 546 -5.91 -26.70 35.30
N VAL A 547 -6.01 -27.32 34.12
CA VAL A 547 -6.94 -28.44 33.90
C VAL A 547 -6.10 -29.69 33.69
N LYS A 548 -6.24 -30.64 34.62
CA LYS A 548 -5.57 -31.95 34.62
C LYS A 548 -5.89 -32.74 33.34
N PRO A 549 -4.91 -33.40 32.70
CA PRO A 549 -5.17 -34.18 31.51
C PRO A 549 -5.93 -35.47 31.84
N LYS A 550 -7.09 -35.66 31.23
CA LYS A 550 -7.72 -36.97 31.10
C LYS A 550 -7.07 -37.69 29.92
N VAL A 551 -6.44 -38.79 30.21
CA VAL A 551 -5.96 -39.79 29.25
C VAL A 551 -7.15 -40.33 28.47
N VAL A 552 -7.21 -40.04 27.17
CA VAL A 552 -8.14 -40.69 26.25
C VAL A 552 -7.30 -41.60 25.34
N ALA A 553 -7.65 -42.89 25.39
CA ALA A 553 -7.01 -43.93 24.61
C ALA A 553 -7.15 -43.69 23.10
N GLU A 554 -6.04 -43.76 22.36
CA GLU A 554 -6.00 -43.76 20.90
C GLU A 554 -6.83 -44.89 20.31
N LYS A 555 -7.79 -44.54 19.46
CA LYS A 555 -8.43 -45.48 18.53
C LYS A 555 -7.54 -45.57 17.28
N PRO A 556 -7.42 -46.76 16.69
CA PRO A 556 -6.59 -46.97 15.49
C PRO A 556 -7.11 -46.13 14.31
N ALA A 557 -6.20 -45.52 13.53
CA ALA A 557 -6.47 -44.72 12.34
C ALA A 557 -7.32 -45.51 11.32
N PRO A 558 -8.35 -44.91 10.72
CA PRO A 558 -9.17 -45.56 9.70
C PRO A 558 -8.34 -45.79 8.41
N SER A 559 -8.54 -46.94 7.74
CA SER A 559 -7.88 -47.27 6.48
C SER A 559 -8.22 -46.27 5.38
N ASN A 560 -7.29 -46.01 4.44
CA ASN A 560 -7.46 -45.09 3.30
C ASN A 560 -8.81 -45.22 2.58
N GLN A 561 -9.35 -46.44 2.44
CA GLN A 561 -10.65 -46.68 1.83
C GLN A 561 -11.85 -46.13 2.65
N GLN A 562 -11.74 -46.02 3.98
CA GLN A 562 -12.80 -45.46 4.81
C GLN A 562 -12.77 -43.90 4.79
N GLN A 563 -11.60 -43.32 4.63
CA GLN A 563 -11.45 -41.87 4.46
C GLN A 563 -11.97 -41.42 3.10
N LEU A 564 -11.64 -42.15 2.04
CA LEU A 564 -12.12 -41.88 0.68
C LEU A 564 -13.65 -42.00 0.55
N LYS A 565 -14.27 -42.95 1.24
CA LYS A 565 -15.74 -43.06 1.33
C LYS A 565 -16.36 -41.83 2.01
N LYS A 566 -15.78 -41.35 3.09
CA LYS A 566 -16.29 -40.16 3.81
C LYS A 566 -16.16 -38.87 2.97
N LEU A 567 -15.05 -38.70 2.28
CA LEU A 567 -14.83 -37.55 1.40
C LEU A 567 -15.82 -37.56 0.22
N ASN A 568 -16.05 -38.71 -0.39
CA ASN A 568 -17.07 -38.85 -1.46
C ASN A 568 -18.52 -38.62 -0.97
N GLU A 569 -18.84 -38.96 0.27
CA GLU A 569 -20.14 -38.64 0.87
C GLU A 569 -20.28 -37.15 1.18
N GLN A 570 -19.17 -36.46 1.56
CA GLN A 570 -19.15 -35.02 1.75
C GLN A 570 -19.24 -34.27 0.43
N LEU A 571 -18.55 -34.73 -0.62
CA LEU A 571 -18.62 -34.17 -1.97
C LEU A 571 -20.07 -34.17 -2.48
N LYS A 572 -20.77 -35.33 -2.37
CA LYS A 572 -22.19 -35.44 -2.77
C LYS A 572 -23.11 -34.51 -2.01
N LYS A 573 -22.82 -34.23 -0.73
CA LYS A 573 -23.63 -33.27 0.05
C LYS A 573 -23.43 -31.84 -0.46
N ILE A 574 -22.19 -31.47 -0.73
CA ILE A 574 -21.87 -30.14 -1.24
C ILE A 574 -22.42 -29.96 -2.66
N GLU A 575 -22.41 -30.98 -3.50
CA GLU A 575 -23.06 -30.95 -4.82
C GLU A 575 -24.56 -30.68 -4.73
N ALA A 576 -25.24 -31.27 -3.73
CA ALA A 576 -26.64 -30.98 -3.48
C ALA A 576 -26.86 -29.54 -2.97
N GLU A 577 -26.00 -29.03 -2.08
CA GLU A 577 -26.05 -27.64 -1.63
C GLU A 577 -25.81 -26.65 -2.77
N ILE A 578 -24.88 -26.92 -3.67
CA ILE A 578 -24.63 -26.11 -4.88
C ILE A 578 -25.88 -26.04 -5.74
N ALA A 579 -26.53 -27.18 -6.00
CA ALA A 579 -27.75 -27.22 -6.82
C ALA A 579 -28.90 -26.40 -6.16
N ASP A 580 -29.05 -26.47 -4.83
CA ASP A 580 -30.05 -25.68 -4.10
C ASP A 580 -29.74 -24.18 -4.13
N PHE A 581 -28.47 -23.78 -4.02
CA PHE A 581 -28.07 -22.37 -4.14
C PHE A 581 -28.22 -21.85 -5.56
N GLU A 582 -27.90 -22.62 -6.59
CA GLU A 582 -28.14 -22.25 -7.99
C GLU A 582 -29.63 -22.03 -8.28
N GLN A 583 -30.50 -22.88 -7.70
CA GLN A 583 -31.94 -22.71 -7.84
C GLN A 583 -32.43 -21.46 -7.10
N SER A 584 -31.86 -21.17 -5.94
CA SER A 584 -32.16 -19.95 -5.15
C SER A 584 -31.74 -18.69 -5.91
N VAL A 585 -30.54 -18.67 -6.50
CA VAL A 585 -30.04 -17.56 -7.32
C VAL A 585 -30.98 -17.33 -8.52
N LYS A 586 -31.36 -18.38 -9.25
CA LYS A 586 -32.30 -18.26 -10.38
C LYS A 586 -33.68 -17.75 -9.96
N SER A 587 -34.18 -18.14 -8.79
CA SER A 587 -35.48 -17.65 -8.30
C SER A 587 -35.43 -16.17 -7.95
N ILE A 588 -34.32 -15.69 -7.35
CA ILE A 588 -34.11 -14.28 -7.02
C ILE A 588 -33.89 -13.45 -8.29
N GLU A 589 -33.19 -13.98 -9.30
CA GLU A 589 -33.06 -13.34 -10.62
C GLU A 589 -34.41 -13.15 -11.29
N ALA A 590 -35.29 -14.14 -11.21
CA ALA A 590 -36.66 -14.04 -11.72
C ALA A 590 -37.49 -13.01 -10.94
N GLU A 591 -37.30 -12.92 -9.61
CA GLU A 591 -37.95 -11.92 -8.77
C GLU A 591 -37.47 -10.51 -9.08
N ILE A 592 -36.17 -10.30 -9.32
CA ILE A 592 -35.60 -9.01 -9.75
C ILE A 592 -36.12 -8.58 -11.13
N ALA A 593 -36.42 -9.53 -12.01
CA ALA A 593 -36.96 -9.28 -13.34
C ALA A 593 -38.46 -8.96 -13.35
N ASP A 594 -39.18 -9.14 -12.24
CA ASP A 594 -40.60 -8.83 -12.11
C ASP A 594 -40.82 -7.30 -12.09
N GLU A 595 -41.74 -6.79 -12.92
CA GLU A 595 -42.07 -5.37 -13.04
C GLU A 595 -42.54 -4.76 -11.70
N ALA A 596 -43.18 -5.53 -10.84
CA ALA A 596 -43.65 -5.11 -9.52
C ALA A 596 -42.51 -4.93 -8.49
N VAL A 597 -41.35 -5.53 -8.72
CA VAL A 597 -40.18 -5.46 -7.86
C VAL A 597 -39.22 -4.39 -8.37
N TYR A 598 -38.90 -4.39 -9.65
CA TYR A 598 -37.93 -3.45 -10.21
C TYR A 598 -38.45 -2.01 -10.26
N SER A 599 -39.76 -1.78 -10.28
CA SER A 599 -40.36 -0.45 -10.20
C SER A 599 -40.41 0.13 -8.78
N ASN A 600 -40.08 -0.66 -7.74
CA ASN A 600 -40.07 -0.24 -6.33
C ASN A 600 -38.65 -0.30 -5.74
N ALA A 601 -38.03 0.88 -5.52
CA ALA A 601 -36.64 0.97 -5.05
C ALA A 601 -36.37 0.21 -3.75
N GLY A 602 -37.33 0.13 -2.82
CA GLY A 602 -37.17 -0.62 -1.55
C GLY A 602 -37.14 -2.13 -1.76
N LYS A 603 -38.07 -2.67 -2.58
CA LYS A 603 -38.11 -4.10 -2.90
C LYS A 603 -36.93 -4.54 -3.74
N LEU A 604 -36.49 -3.69 -4.67
CA LEU A 604 -35.31 -3.95 -5.50
C LEU A 604 -34.04 -4.01 -4.67
N ALA A 605 -33.88 -3.11 -3.69
CA ALA A 605 -32.73 -3.13 -2.79
C ALA A 605 -32.69 -4.39 -1.90
N GLU A 606 -33.86 -4.87 -1.44
CA GLU A 606 -33.96 -6.10 -0.66
C GLU A 606 -33.69 -7.35 -1.49
N ALA A 607 -34.22 -7.41 -2.70
CA ALA A 607 -33.99 -8.52 -3.66
C ALA A 607 -32.50 -8.56 -4.09
N ASN A 608 -31.85 -7.42 -4.33
CA ASN A 608 -30.43 -7.36 -4.64
C ASN A 608 -29.55 -7.81 -3.45
N LYS A 609 -29.90 -7.45 -2.21
CA LYS A 609 -29.21 -7.93 -1.02
C LYS A 609 -29.32 -9.46 -0.89
N ASN A 610 -30.49 -10.01 -1.16
CA ASN A 610 -30.71 -11.46 -1.14
C ASN A 610 -29.91 -12.16 -2.25
N TYR A 611 -29.82 -11.55 -3.44
CA TYR A 611 -29.03 -12.05 -4.56
C TYR A 611 -27.54 -12.13 -4.24
N ILE A 612 -26.97 -11.06 -3.66
CA ILE A 612 -25.57 -11.00 -3.25
C ILE A 612 -25.26 -12.09 -2.20
N ASN A 613 -26.15 -12.25 -1.21
CA ASN A 613 -25.99 -13.27 -0.19
C ASN A 613 -26.07 -14.70 -0.76
N ALA A 614 -27.01 -14.97 -1.67
CA ALA A 614 -27.17 -16.28 -2.30
C ALA A 614 -25.96 -16.61 -3.19
N LYS A 615 -25.45 -15.62 -3.95
CA LYS A 615 -24.28 -15.78 -4.79
C LYS A 615 -23.02 -16.05 -3.97
N HIS A 616 -22.82 -15.34 -2.85
CA HIS A 616 -21.69 -15.58 -1.95
C HIS A 616 -21.76 -16.98 -1.29
N GLN A 617 -22.96 -17.49 -0.99
CA GLN A 617 -23.14 -18.86 -0.50
C GLN A 617 -22.80 -19.89 -1.57
N LEU A 618 -23.19 -19.64 -2.82
CA LEU A 618 -22.86 -20.48 -3.97
C LEU A 618 -21.34 -20.54 -4.20
N ASP A 619 -20.66 -19.40 -4.22
CA ASP A 619 -19.20 -19.32 -4.40
C ASP A 619 -18.45 -20.06 -3.29
N ASN A 620 -18.89 -19.90 -2.04
CA ASN A 620 -18.29 -20.62 -0.90
C ASN A 620 -18.52 -22.14 -0.99
N ALA A 621 -19.66 -22.59 -1.50
CA ALA A 621 -19.93 -24.02 -1.69
C ALA A 621 -19.08 -24.59 -2.84
N GLN A 622 -18.90 -23.84 -3.93
CA GLN A 622 -18.04 -24.22 -5.05
C GLN A 622 -16.57 -24.33 -4.63
N ASN A 623 -16.03 -23.37 -3.86
CA ASN A 623 -14.66 -23.44 -3.33
C ASN A 623 -14.45 -24.67 -2.45
N LYS A 624 -15.40 -25.00 -1.56
CA LYS A 624 -15.35 -26.21 -0.75
C LYS A 624 -15.41 -27.50 -1.58
N TRP A 625 -16.14 -27.47 -2.68
CA TRP A 625 -16.24 -28.59 -3.61
C TRP A 625 -14.88 -28.81 -4.31
N GLU A 626 -14.21 -27.72 -4.75
CA GLU A 626 -12.88 -27.78 -5.36
C GLU A 626 -11.82 -28.32 -4.40
N GLU A 627 -11.81 -27.86 -3.14
CA GLU A 627 -10.91 -28.37 -2.09
C GLU A 627 -11.09 -29.88 -1.88
N LEU A 628 -12.33 -30.34 -1.70
CA LEU A 628 -12.62 -31.77 -1.50
C LEU A 628 -12.34 -32.62 -2.73
N ALA A 629 -12.56 -32.11 -3.93
CA ALA A 629 -12.24 -32.79 -5.17
C ALA A 629 -10.71 -32.94 -5.35
N SER A 630 -9.93 -31.93 -4.94
CA SER A 630 -8.46 -31.98 -4.90
C SER A 630 -7.96 -33.03 -3.90
N ASP A 631 -8.50 -33.04 -2.67
CA ASP A 631 -8.17 -34.02 -1.63
C ASP A 631 -8.46 -35.48 -2.06
N ILE A 632 -9.57 -35.68 -2.80
CA ILE A 632 -9.91 -37.01 -3.35
C ILE A 632 -8.92 -37.41 -4.44
N MET A 633 -8.53 -36.50 -5.35
CA MET A 633 -7.54 -36.77 -6.40
C MET A 633 -6.16 -37.09 -5.80
N GLU A 634 -5.74 -36.40 -4.72
CA GLU A 634 -4.48 -36.69 -4.03
C GLU A 634 -4.49 -38.07 -3.32
N MET A 635 -5.66 -38.54 -2.90
CA MET A 635 -5.78 -39.86 -2.26
C MET A 635 -5.96 -41.04 -3.25
N GLU A 636 -6.39 -40.77 -4.48
CA GLU A 636 -6.56 -41.78 -5.56
C GLU A 636 -5.30 -41.94 -6.43
N GLY A 637 -4.35 -40.96 -6.43
CA GLY A 637 -3.07 -41.01 -7.16
C GLY A 637 -1.95 -41.53 -6.28
#